data_511ceb7d020ce3d07d454f21af30b015
#
_entry.id   511ceb7d020ce3d07d454f21af30b015
#
_cell.length_a   1.000
_cell.length_b   1.000
_cell.length_c   1.000
_cell.angle_alpha   90.00
_cell.angle_beta   90.00
_cell.angle_gamma   90.00
#
_symmetry.space_group_name_H-M   'P 1'
#
loop_
_entity.id
_entity.type
_entity.pdbx_description
1 polymer ?
#
loop_
_entity_poly.entity_id
_entity_poly.type
_entity_poly.pdbx_seq_one_letter_code
_entity_poly.pdbx_strand_id
1 'polypeptide(L)'
;MTIDQLLNKLKFLPRAYKIYVAVLATIELVLFFLRPDTPGLYIQIPQLLPIVAAIPFLFMKGARSPFPRFMNTYGIIVFTFLALDYALGDTNGEGHAGLYQIVTTFIPMAIYWFSQFVRWNVKHFKQKESLIALGLATCAWGFVAFAFPPLPLGPAMFVLLVPWFIVLNKFNRETAVFATFWASMVYNTVNYYWIRNVMNVETAPSGLIFLGLILLIAYLSLFNVLAAFVYSTVKNFMFKGKAILLALFPIFFASIEMFRTHGDFAFPWNHLGYTLGNHLELIQTLSIIGVFGYTILIMASNQIVAYAFPQNGRKKFALFAVPFIIFFALLIHGNSVLSAPEAAPFYDAGNEENPTIAMIQPSIAQGAKWSKERFDSIVTKTFSMAMDSTKPGTNIILLAETAIPDHIRRQPMVIKRLHEMADEKDASILTGALDYKRISRDLNNPRRFEIYNASFLFTPGDHRFPRRYIKKHLVPFSERIPFDEVFPILNYVDLGEGDFVPGKETPVYGPYNWTPYICYDAIFGDLVRDAIHEGSRLMVNITNDGWFGRSTAPYQHLNIVRLLAVTYGYPVARLANSGVSAFIDQYGHYDQNTKIFETRVIQRKMPLKTRSTFYTAVGGFFENALLWFLAVYLVAVFVVSKLKKLKTRS
;
A
#
# COMPACT_ATOMS: atom_id res chain seq x y z
N MET A 1 31.81 -26.72 -15.22
CA MET A 1 31.41 -27.04 -13.83
C MET A 1 29.89 -26.89 -13.77
N THR A 2 29.19 -28.01 -13.52
CA THR A 2 27.73 -27.98 -13.46
C THR A 2 27.26 -27.27 -12.18
N ILE A 3 26.05 -26.71 -12.22
CA ILE A 3 25.43 -26.01 -11.05
C ILE A 3 25.47 -26.96 -9.83
N ASP A 4 25.25 -28.26 -9.98
CA ASP A 4 25.34 -29.25 -8.90
C ASP A 4 26.76 -29.42 -8.33
N GLN A 5 27.79 -29.29 -9.14
CA GLN A 5 29.18 -29.33 -8.67
C GLN A 5 29.55 -28.07 -7.89
N LEU A 6 29.08 -26.88 -8.32
CA LEU A 6 29.23 -25.62 -7.58
C LEU A 6 28.50 -25.70 -6.23
N LEU A 7 27.29 -26.22 -6.24
CA LEU A 7 26.42 -26.33 -5.08
C LEU A 7 26.91 -27.37 -4.06
N ASN A 8 27.62 -28.41 -4.48
CA ASN A 8 28.25 -29.39 -3.58
C ASN A 8 29.53 -28.84 -2.91
N LYS A 9 30.28 -27.96 -3.57
CA LYS A 9 31.42 -27.28 -2.94
C LYS A 9 31.02 -26.31 -1.82
N LEU A 10 29.81 -25.76 -1.87
CA LEU A 10 29.26 -24.87 -0.82
C LEU A 10 28.77 -25.61 0.44
N LYS A 11 28.76 -26.94 0.46
CA LYS A 11 28.39 -27.74 1.65
C LYS A 11 29.44 -27.72 2.78
N PHE A 12 30.65 -27.26 2.55
CA PHE A 12 31.79 -27.49 3.44
C PHE A 12 32.03 -26.44 4.56
N LEU A 13 31.17 -25.43 4.69
CA LEU A 13 31.41 -24.26 5.57
C LEU A 13 30.78 -24.23 6.99
N PRO A 14 30.37 -25.32 7.71
CA PRO A 14 29.48 -25.09 8.83
C PRO A 14 30.09 -24.91 10.22
N ARG A 15 31.28 -25.42 10.53
CA ARG A 15 31.80 -25.37 11.91
C ARG A 15 32.83 -24.28 12.17
N ALA A 16 33.85 -24.18 11.36
CA ALA A 16 34.89 -23.13 11.47
C ALA A 16 34.27 -21.71 11.33
N TYR A 17 33.28 -21.61 10.47
CA TYR A 17 32.58 -20.37 10.21
C TYR A 17 31.67 -19.91 11.40
N LYS A 18 31.05 -20.82 12.15
CA LYS A 18 30.30 -20.50 13.37
C LYS A 18 31.20 -19.94 14.48
N ILE A 19 32.42 -20.48 14.60
CA ILE A 19 33.40 -20.01 15.58
C ILE A 19 33.91 -18.63 15.19
N TYR A 20 34.24 -18.44 13.92
CA TYR A 20 34.66 -17.15 13.35
C TYR A 20 33.65 -16.04 13.64
N VAL A 21 32.36 -16.29 13.46
CA VAL A 21 31.28 -15.35 13.70
C VAL A 21 31.06 -15.06 15.19
N ALA A 22 31.11 -16.08 16.04
CA ALA A 22 31.02 -15.85 17.47
C ALA A 22 32.16 -14.98 17.97
N VAL A 23 33.37 -15.17 17.43
CA VAL A 23 34.54 -14.36 17.74
C VAL A 23 34.37 -12.92 17.25
N LEU A 24 33.92 -12.71 16.00
CA LEU A 24 33.68 -11.37 15.47
C LEU A 24 32.56 -10.64 16.21
N ALA A 25 31.45 -11.32 16.52
CA ALA A 25 30.36 -10.75 17.31
C ALA A 25 30.82 -10.32 18.71
N THR A 26 31.73 -11.09 19.32
CA THR A 26 32.30 -10.74 20.62
C THR A 26 33.23 -9.52 20.50
N ILE A 27 34.04 -9.44 19.44
CA ILE A 27 34.91 -8.31 19.16
C ILE A 27 34.09 -7.04 18.92
N GLU A 28 33.03 -7.11 18.12
CA GLU A 28 32.11 -5.99 17.85
C GLU A 28 31.45 -5.48 19.14
N LEU A 29 30.97 -6.41 19.97
CA LEU A 29 30.35 -6.06 21.26
C LEU A 29 31.34 -5.35 22.20
N VAL A 30 32.58 -5.85 22.26
CA VAL A 30 33.66 -5.26 23.08
C VAL A 30 34.04 -3.88 22.53
N LEU A 31 34.17 -3.72 21.21
CA LEU A 31 34.50 -2.43 20.60
C LEU A 31 33.37 -1.41 20.78
N PHE A 32 32.11 -1.87 20.76
CA PHE A 32 30.93 -1.03 21.06
C PHE A 32 31.00 -0.42 22.47
N PHE A 33 31.40 -1.21 23.48
CA PHE A 33 31.52 -0.72 24.86
C PHE A 33 32.78 0.13 25.12
N LEU A 34 33.80 0.05 24.26
CA LEU A 34 35.06 0.77 24.41
C LEU A 34 35.10 2.15 23.73
N ARG A 35 34.05 2.60 23.05
CA ARG A 35 33.96 3.93 22.42
C ARG A 35 32.98 4.86 23.16
N PRO A 36 33.47 5.71 24.08
CA PRO A 36 32.60 6.64 24.82
C PRO A 36 32.23 7.92 24.05
N ASP A 37 32.85 8.25 22.91
CA ASP A 37 32.80 9.59 22.32
C ASP A 37 32.01 9.75 21.03
N THR A 38 31.11 8.82 20.66
CA THR A 38 30.26 8.95 19.47
C THR A 38 28.94 9.67 19.79
N PRO A 39 28.59 10.74 19.07
CA PRO A 39 27.36 11.46 19.33
C PRO A 39 26.15 10.66 18.83
N GLY A 40 25.26 10.36 19.74
CA GLY A 40 23.87 9.99 19.45
C GLY A 40 23.56 8.49 19.36
N LEU A 41 22.75 8.05 20.30
CA LEU A 41 22.16 6.70 20.37
C LEU A 41 21.46 6.27 19.07
N TYR A 42 21.04 7.23 18.24
CA TYR A 42 20.33 7.02 16.96
C TYR A 42 21.19 6.42 15.84
N ILE A 43 22.49 6.63 15.85
CA ILE A 43 23.39 6.04 14.83
C ILE A 43 23.76 4.59 15.19
N GLN A 44 23.68 4.22 16.47
CA GLN A 44 24.08 2.91 16.98
C GLN A 44 22.96 1.86 16.94
N ILE A 45 21.69 2.27 17.04
CA ILE A 45 20.54 1.35 17.01
C ILE A 45 20.45 0.55 15.70
N PRO A 46 20.60 1.14 14.49
CA PRO A 46 20.61 0.39 13.25
C PRO A 46 21.77 -0.61 13.13
N GLN A 47 22.92 -0.33 13.74
CA GLN A 47 24.07 -1.25 13.78
C GLN A 47 23.82 -2.42 14.77
N LEU A 48 23.02 -2.23 15.80
CA LEU A 48 22.65 -3.26 16.77
C LEU A 48 21.51 -4.18 16.28
N LEU A 49 20.67 -3.71 15.36
CA LEU A 49 19.52 -4.49 14.86
C LEU A 49 19.93 -5.84 14.24
N PRO A 50 21.00 -5.94 13.44
CA PRO A 50 21.52 -7.22 12.95
C PRO A 50 22.06 -8.11 14.07
N ILE A 51 22.65 -7.52 15.12
CA ILE A 51 23.15 -8.24 16.30
C ILE A 51 21.99 -8.86 17.08
N VAL A 52 20.99 -8.06 17.38
CA VAL A 52 19.79 -8.48 18.09
C VAL A 52 19.01 -9.53 17.28
N ALA A 53 18.92 -9.35 15.97
CA ALA A 53 18.30 -10.32 15.07
C ALA A 53 19.09 -11.64 14.95
N ALA A 54 20.41 -11.62 15.11
CA ALA A 54 21.26 -12.81 15.04
C ALA A 54 21.26 -13.63 16.36
N ILE A 55 21.03 -13.00 17.51
CA ILE A 55 21.03 -13.65 18.85
C ILE A 55 20.10 -14.87 18.92
N PRO A 56 18.83 -14.83 18.47
CA PRO A 56 17.96 -16.00 18.53
C PRO A 56 18.48 -17.19 17.72
N PHE A 57 19.28 -16.93 16.66
CA PHE A 57 19.81 -17.96 15.76
C PHE A 57 21.06 -18.66 16.28
N LEU A 58 21.83 -18.01 17.16
CA LEU A 58 22.95 -18.63 17.88
C LEU A 58 22.49 -19.77 18.80
N PHE A 59 21.26 -19.69 19.32
CA PHE A 59 20.69 -20.66 20.25
C PHE A 59 19.83 -21.76 19.60
N MET A 60 19.57 -21.69 18.29
CA MET A 60 18.75 -22.69 17.60
C MET A 60 19.57 -23.92 17.17
N LYS A 61 19.76 -24.88 18.07
CA LYS A 61 20.34 -26.19 17.77
C LYS A 61 19.33 -27.08 17.00
N GLY A 62 19.73 -27.60 15.84
CA GLY A 62 19.22 -28.87 15.35
C GLY A 62 18.01 -28.85 14.43
N ALA A 63 17.64 -27.75 13.77
CA ALA A 63 16.58 -27.80 12.76
C ALA A 63 17.09 -28.32 11.40
N ARG A 64 16.44 -29.40 10.90
CA ARG A 64 16.72 -29.99 9.58
C ARG A 64 16.14 -29.20 8.40
N SER A 65 15.52 -28.05 8.67
CA SER A 65 14.92 -27.17 7.65
C SER A 65 15.97 -26.21 7.05
N PRO A 66 15.94 -25.88 5.76
CA PRO A 66 16.87 -24.91 5.15
C PRO A 66 16.75 -23.50 5.73
N PHE A 67 15.58 -23.13 6.24
CA PHE A 67 15.30 -21.78 6.74
C PHE A 67 16.16 -21.37 7.96
N PRO A 68 16.35 -22.21 9.03
CA PRO A 68 17.24 -21.87 10.14
C PRO A 68 18.72 -21.83 9.76
N ARG A 69 19.15 -22.66 8.81
CA ARG A 69 20.53 -22.59 8.30
C ARG A 69 20.80 -21.31 7.54
N PHE A 70 19.81 -20.84 6.82
CA PHE A 70 19.83 -19.60 6.10
C PHE A 70 19.96 -18.39 7.05
N MET A 71 19.09 -18.26 8.03
CA MET A 71 19.14 -17.14 8.97
C MET A 71 20.44 -17.12 9.78
N ASN A 72 21.01 -18.31 10.08
CA ASN A 72 22.35 -18.39 10.68
C ASN A 72 23.43 -17.85 9.74
N THR A 73 23.36 -18.18 8.43
CA THR A 73 24.34 -17.70 7.44
C THR A 73 24.19 -16.22 7.18
N TYR A 74 22.97 -15.70 7.20
CA TYR A 74 22.66 -14.27 7.10
C TYR A 74 23.25 -13.45 8.25
N GLY A 75 22.98 -13.83 9.49
CA GLY A 75 23.55 -13.16 10.66
C GLY A 75 25.09 -13.09 10.57
N ILE A 76 25.68 -14.17 10.08
CA ILE A 76 27.14 -14.32 9.91
C ILE A 76 27.70 -13.32 8.89
N ILE A 77 27.10 -13.24 7.71
CA ILE A 77 27.58 -12.39 6.63
C ILE A 77 27.45 -10.92 7.04
N VAL A 78 26.30 -10.52 7.58
CA VAL A 78 26.06 -9.15 8.05
C VAL A 78 27.07 -8.75 9.13
N PHE A 79 27.35 -9.66 10.09
CA PHE A 79 28.35 -9.41 11.14
C PHE A 79 29.78 -9.25 10.61
N THR A 80 30.20 -10.12 9.69
CA THR A 80 31.56 -10.06 9.11
C THR A 80 31.79 -8.74 8.41
N PHE A 81 30.77 -8.19 7.76
CA PHE A 81 30.92 -6.95 6.99
C PHE A 81 30.77 -5.69 7.82
N LEU A 82 29.92 -5.70 8.86
CA LEU A 82 29.91 -4.61 9.85
C LEU A 82 31.25 -4.50 10.57
N ALA A 83 31.90 -5.65 10.87
CA ALA A 83 33.25 -5.66 11.48
C ALA A 83 34.34 -5.20 10.51
N LEU A 84 34.27 -5.56 9.22
CA LEU A 84 35.20 -5.07 8.19
C LEU A 84 35.01 -3.59 7.92
N ASP A 85 33.79 -3.10 7.86
CA ASP A 85 33.48 -1.68 7.68
C ASP A 85 34.00 -0.84 8.86
N TYR A 86 33.84 -1.37 10.06
CA TYR A 86 34.37 -0.75 11.29
C TYR A 86 35.89 -0.79 11.34
N ALA A 87 36.53 -1.88 10.90
CA ALA A 87 37.97 -2.06 10.94
C ALA A 87 38.70 -1.31 9.79
N LEU A 88 38.02 -1.14 8.64
CA LEU A 88 38.52 -0.41 7.48
C LEU A 88 37.99 1.03 7.41
N GLY A 89 37.03 1.38 8.29
CA GLY A 89 36.32 2.67 8.35
C GLY A 89 37.23 3.79 8.73
N ASP A 90 37.52 4.43 7.80
CA ASP A 90 37.65 5.77 7.50
C ASP A 90 38.14 6.85 8.28
N THR A 91 39.02 7.40 7.67
CA THR A 91 39.56 8.73 8.01
C THR A 91 38.96 9.88 7.19
N ASN A 92 38.13 9.66 6.18
CA ASN A 92 37.63 10.74 5.30
C ASN A 92 36.19 10.67 4.79
N GLY A 93 35.29 10.06 5.54
CA GLY A 93 33.86 10.43 5.61
C GLY A 93 33.02 10.49 4.37
N GLU A 94 33.33 9.99 3.19
CA GLU A 94 32.51 10.19 2.01
C GLU A 94 32.25 8.92 1.18
N GLY A 95 31.03 8.43 1.23
CA GLY A 95 30.32 7.77 0.08
C GLY A 95 30.76 6.36 -0.35
N HIS A 96 31.99 5.98 -0.24
CA HIS A 96 32.52 4.71 -0.77
C HIS A 96 32.26 3.50 0.14
N ALA A 97 32.20 3.70 1.44
CA ALA A 97 31.95 2.64 2.41
C ALA A 97 30.57 1.99 2.20
N GLY A 98 29.55 2.76 1.91
CA GLY A 98 28.19 2.25 1.69
C GLY A 98 28.05 1.39 0.44
N LEU A 99 28.65 1.78 -0.68
CA LEU A 99 28.62 0.99 -1.91
C LEU A 99 29.39 -0.33 -1.73
N TYR A 100 30.52 -0.28 -1.02
CA TYR A 100 31.30 -1.46 -0.68
C TYR A 100 30.52 -2.43 0.22
N GLN A 101 29.78 -1.93 1.21
CA GLN A 101 28.87 -2.74 2.05
C GLN A 101 27.77 -3.39 1.23
N ILE A 102 27.11 -2.64 0.35
CA ILE A 102 26.08 -3.19 -0.54
C ILE A 102 26.65 -4.32 -1.39
N VAL A 103 27.76 -4.06 -2.08
CA VAL A 103 28.35 -5.04 -3.01
C VAL A 103 28.88 -6.27 -2.26
N THR A 104 29.55 -6.08 -1.16
CA THR A 104 30.21 -7.19 -0.45
C THR A 104 29.29 -7.98 0.46
N THR A 105 28.23 -7.36 0.99
CA THR A 105 27.27 -8.01 1.90
C THR A 105 26.04 -8.52 1.17
N PHE A 106 25.38 -7.66 0.42
CA PHE A 106 24.09 -8.00 -0.19
C PHE A 106 24.21 -8.94 -1.38
N ILE A 107 25.25 -8.81 -2.21
CA ILE A 107 25.38 -9.65 -3.41
C ILE A 107 25.66 -11.13 -3.06
N PRO A 108 26.65 -11.49 -2.23
CA PRO A 108 26.85 -12.88 -1.83
C PRO A 108 25.64 -13.48 -1.13
N MET A 109 24.96 -12.70 -0.31
CA MET A 109 23.74 -13.09 0.38
C MET A 109 22.61 -13.32 -0.60
N ALA A 110 22.39 -12.42 -1.53
CA ALA A 110 21.38 -12.57 -2.58
C ALA A 110 21.63 -13.79 -3.46
N ILE A 111 22.90 -14.05 -3.83
CA ILE A 111 23.30 -15.25 -4.59
C ILE A 111 23.01 -16.52 -3.79
N TYR A 112 23.35 -16.54 -2.50
CA TYR A 112 23.05 -17.70 -1.65
C TYR A 112 21.55 -17.95 -1.53
N TRP A 113 20.76 -16.91 -1.26
CA TRP A 113 19.30 -16.99 -1.21
C TRP A 113 18.70 -17.48 -2.50
N PHE A 114 19.12 -16.89 -3.58
CA PHE A 114 18.66 -17.28 -4.90
C PHE A 114 18.96 -18.75 -5.16
N SER A 115 20.16 -19.22 -4.79
CA SER A 115 20.52 -20.62 -4.92
C SER A 115 19.64 -21.57 -4.08
N GLN A 116 19.31 -21.19 -2.82
CA GLN A 116 18.41 -21.98 -1.97
C GLN A 116 16.97 -21.94 -2.48
N PHE A 117 16.53 -20.76 -2.93
CA PHE A 117 15.22 -20.58 -3.54
C PHE A 117 15.08 -21.43 -4.83
N VAL A 118 16.08 -21.42 -5.70
CA VAL A 118 16.08 -22.26 -6.91
C VAL A 118 16.03 -23.75 -6.55
N ARG A 119 16.83 -24.22 -5.60
CA ARG A 119 16.80 -25.62 -5.16
C ARG A 119 15.45 -26.03 -4.60
N TRP A 120 14.86 -25.17 -3.76
CA TRP A 120 13.55 -25.41 -3.18
C TRP A 120 12.48 -25.50 -4.26
N ASN A 121 12.51 -24.61 -5.25
CA ASN A 121 11.59 -24.61 -6.38
C ASN A 121 11.76 -25.85 -7.26
N VAL A 122 12.99 -26.19 -7.65
CA VAL A 122 13.27 -27.37 -8.47
C VAL A 122 12.77 -28.65 -7.79
N LYS A 123 12.93 -28.77 -6.47
CA LYS A 123 12.38 -29.88 -5.69
C LYS A 123 10.87 -29.99 -5.84
N HIS A 124 10.15 -28.86 -5.66
CA HIS A 124 8.69 -28.84 -5.67
C HIS A 124 8.11 -28.98 -7.08
N PHE A 125 8.72 -28.37 -8.09
CA PHE A 125 8.29 -28.54 -9.49
C PHE A 125 8.44 -29.96 -10.02
N LYS A 126 9.29 -30.82 -9.40
CA LYS A 126 9.39 -32.23 -9.72
C LYS A 126 8.35 -33.12 -9.01
N GLN A 127 7.57 -32.58 -8.06
CA GLN A 127 6.62 -33.36 -7.27
C GLN A 127 5.19 -33.15 -7.79
N LYS A 128 4.52 -34.23 -8.19
CA LYS A 128 3.13 -34.22 -8.69
C LYS A 128 2.17 -33.51 -7.70
N GLU A 129 2.30 -33.78 -6.40
CA GLU A 129 1.46 -33.17 -5.37
C GLU A 129 1.65 -31.65 -5.30
N SER A 130 2.89 -31.17 -5.45
CA SER A 130 3.19 -29.74 -5.47
C SER A 130 2.60 -29.05 -6.70
N LEU A 131 2.60 -29.73 -7.86
CA LEU A 131 1.98 -29.18 -9.08
C LEU A 131 0.45 -29.13 -8.98
N ILE A 132 -0.18 -30.14 -8.37
CA ILE A 132 -1.63 -30.11 -8.12
C ILE A 132 -1.99 -28.97 -7.16
N ALA A 133 -1.24 -28.83 -6.06
CA ALA A 133 -1.42 -27.74 -5.11
C ALA A 133 -1.22 -26.37 -5.77
N LEU A 134 -0.19 -26.22 -6.60
CA LEU A 134 0.07 -25.01 -7.38
C LEU A 134 -1.09 -24.70 -8.32
N GLY A 135 -1.60 -25.67 -9.08
CA GLY A 135 -2.73 -25.48 -9.98
C GLY A 135 -3.98 -24.99 -9.24
N LEU A 136 -4.33 -25.61 -8.10
CA LEU A 136 -5.47 -25.21 -7.29
C LEU A 136 -5.30 -23.80 -6.69
N ALA A 137 -4.13 -23.50 -6.15
CA ALA A 137 -3.86 -22.18 -5.57
C ALA A 137 -3.82 -21.08 -6.64
N THR A 138 -3.22 -21.36 -7.82
CA THR A 138 -3.17 -20.41 -8.94
C THR A 138 -4.56 -20.17 -9.53
N CYS A 139 -5.39 -21.22 -9.62
CA CYS A 139 -6.78 -21.06 -10.02
C CYS A 139 -7.52 -20.12 -9.04
N ALA A 140 -7.41 -20.34 -7.73
CA ALA A 140 -8.03 -19.49 -6.72
C ALA A 140 -7.57 -18.03 -6.80
N TRP A 141 -6.30 -17.78 -6.61
CA TRP A 141 -5.73 -16.42 -6.60
C TRP A 141 -5.77 -15.75 -7.97
N GLY A 142 -5.66 -16.50 -9.07
CA GLY A 142 -5.82 -15.98 -10.42
C GLY A 142 -7.22 -15.43 -10.66
N PHE A 143 -8.27 -16.14 -10.24
CA PHE A 143 -9.64 -15.62 -10.35
C PHE A 143 -9.92 -14.44 -9.41
N VAL A 144 -9.28 -14.40 -8.23
CA VAL A 144 -9.35 -13.21 -7.35
C VAL A 144 -8.86 -11.95 -8.07
N ALA A 145 -7.83 -12.06 -8.93
CA ALA A 145 -7.36 -10.91 -9.70
C ALA A 145 -8.46 -10.30 -10.60
N PHE A 146 -9.37 -11.11 -11.10
CA PHE A 146 -10.51 -10.66 -11.92
C PHE A 146 -11.73 -10.20 -11.09
N ALA A 147 -11.66 -10.28 -9.77
CA ALA A 147 -12.73 -9.76 -8.91
C ALA A 147 -12.59 -8.27 -8.61
N PHE A 148 -11.43 -7.67 -8.88
CA PHE A 148 -11.23 -6.23 -8.67
C PHE A 148 -11.84 -5.39 -9.80
N PRO A 149 -12.39 -4.21 -9.49
CA PRO A 149 -12.88 -3.28 -10.50
C PRO A 149 -11.82 -2.95 -11.58
N PRO A 150 -12.26 -2.73 -12.83
CA PRO A 150 -13.65 -2.65 -13.31
C PRO A 150 -14.33 -3.99 -13.61
N LEU A 151 -13.71 -5.13 -13.27
CA LEU A 151 -14.22 -6.46 -13.61
C LEU A 151 -15.35 -6.89 -12.64
N PRO A 152 -16.33 -7.70 -13.09
CA PRO A 152 -17.57 -7.90 -12.33
C PRO A 152 -17.58 -9.09 -11.36
N LEU A 153 -16.47 -9.82 -11.19
CA LEU A 153 -16.44 -11.06 -10.40
C LEU A 153 -16.47 -10.86 -8.88
N GLY A 154 -16.62 -9.63 -8.39
CA GLY A 154 -16.63 -9.33 -6.96
C GLY A 154 -17.52 -10.25 -6.10
N PRO A 155 -18.79 -10.49 -6.44
CA PRO A 155 -19.67 -11.37 -5.67
C PRO A 155 -19.18 -12.81 -5.53
N ALA A 156 -18.40 -13.32 -6.47
CA ALA A 156 -17.82 -14.65 -6.40
C ALA A 156 -16.73 -14.79 -5.31
N MET A 157 -16.24 -13.68 -4.75
CA MET A 157 -15.19 -13.69 -3.72
C MET A 157 -15.54 -14.54 -2.50
N PHE A 158 -16.79 -14.72 -2.20
CA PHE A 158 -17.21 -15.58 -1.08
C PHE A 158 -16.89 -17.07 -1.28
N VAL A 159 -16.46 -17.49 -2.49
CA VAL A 159 -16.09 -18.88 -2.81
C VAL A 159 -14.80 -19.02 -3.63
N LEU A 160 -14.23 -17.96 -4.20
CA LEU A 160 -13.07 -18.04 -5.10
C LEU A 160 -11.81 -18.58 -4.42
N LEU A 161 -11.62 -18.36 -3.12
CA LEU A 161 -10.46 -18.85 -2.36
C LEU A 161 -10.63 -20.26 -1.80
N VAL A 162 -11.78 -20.92 -2.04
CA VAL A 162 -12.02 -22.31 -1.59
C VAL A 162 -10.93 -23.27 -2.06
N PRO A 163 -10.46 -23.26 -3.34
CA PRO A 163 -9.37 -24.16 -3.76
C PRO A 163 -8.07 -23.90 -3.00
N TRP A 164 -7.76 -22.66 -2.64
CA TRP A 164 -6.60 -22.34 -1.81
C TRP A 164 -6.73 -22.91 -0.40
N PHE A 165 -7.89 -22.79 0.25
CA PHE A 165 -8.14 -23.43 1.55
C PHE A 165 -8.08 -24.95 1.47
N ILE A 166 -8.48 -25.57 0.35
CA ILE A 166 -8.29 -27.00 0.12
C ILE A 166 -6.79 -27.33 0.10
N VAL A 167 -5.96 -26.50 -0.55
CA VAL A 167 -4.49 -26.67 -0.53
C VAL A 167 -3.97 -26.58 0.90
N LEU A 168 -4.36 -25.56 1.67
CA LEU A 168 -3.94 -25.38 3.06
C LEU A 168 -4.34 -26.56 3.95
N ASN A 169 -5.52 -27.17 3.71
CA ASN A 169 -6.03 -28.28 4.49
C ASN A 169 -5.40 -29.64 4.12
N LYS A 170 -5.23 -29.94 2.82
CA LYS A 170 -4.83 -31.26 2.35
C LYS A 170 -3.32 -31.48 2.28
N PHE A 171 -2.56 -30.45 1.87
CA PHE A 171 -1.13 -30.63 1.62
C PHE A 171 -0.28 -30.28 2.85
N ASN A 172 0.98 -30.73 2.85
CA ASN A 172 1.93 -30.36 3.89
C ASN A 172 2.31 -28.87 3.78
N ARG A 173 2.91 -28.33 4.85
CA ARG A 173 3.23 -26.90 4.94
C ARG A 173 4.16 -26.41 3.83
N GLU A 174 5.20 -27.20 3.47
CA GLU A 174 6.16 -26.79 2.44
C GLU A 174 5.48 -26.67 1.08
N THR A 175 4.64 -27.64 0.72
CA THR A 175 3.85 -27.63 -0.51
C THR A 175 2.81 -26.51 -0.55
N ALA A 176 2.10 -26.27 0.56
CA ALA A 176 1.11 -25.19 0.65
C ALA A 176 1.77 -23.80 0.52
N VAL A 177 2.92 -23.60 1.15
CA VAL A 177 3.71 -22.35 1.04
C VAL A 177 4.24 -22.15 -0.37
N PHE A 178 4.79 -23.21 -1.00
CA PHE A 178 5.24 -23.17 -2.39
C PHE A 178 4.11 -22.78 -3.36
N ALA A 179 2.97 -23.46 -3.25
CA ALA A 179 1.82 -23.20 -4.11
C ALA A 179 1.27 -21.77 -3.90
N THR A 180 1.20 -21.32 -2.65
CA THR A 180 0.74 -19.96 -2.33
C THR A 180 1.68 -18.89 -2.85
N PHE A 181 3.01 -19.08 -2.73
CA PHE A 181 3.99 -18.12 -3.24
C PHE A 181 3.77 -17.85 -4.74
N TRP A 182 3.80 -18.92 -5.56
CA TRP A 182 3.66 -18.76 -7.00
C TRP A 182 2.27 -18.31 -7.44
N ALA A 183 1.22 -18.79 -6.78
CA ALA A 183 -0.14 -18.31 -7.01
C ALA A 183 -0.29 -16.82 -6.70
N SER A 184 0.34 -16.35 -5.63
CA SER A 184 0.35 -14.93 -5.25
C SER A 184 1.20 -14.08 -6.19
N MET A 185 2.31 -14.63 -6.71
CA MET A 185 3.09 -13.97 -7.77
C MET A 185 2.23 -13.73 -9.02
N VAL A 186 1.47 -14.75 -9.46
CA VAL A 186 0.53 -14.61 -10.59
C VAL A 186 -0.54 -13.57 -10.28
N TYR A 187 -1.18 -13.66 -9.13
CA TYR A 187 -2.19 -12.72 -8.66
C TYR A 187 -1.69 -11.27 -8.68
N ASN A 188 -0.55 -11.01 -8.04
CA ASN A 188 0.01 -9.67 -7.96
C ASN A 188 0.51 -9.18 -9.33
N THR A 189 1.05 -10.06 -10.20
CA THR A 189 1.42 -9.70 -11.57
C THR A 189 0.21 -9.20 -12.36
N VAL A 190 -0.92 -9.91 -12.27
CA VAL A 190 -2.15 -9.51 -12.98
C VAL A 190 -2.72 -8.21 -12.40
N ASN A 191 -2.64 -7.98 -11.10
CA ASN A 191 -3.17 -6.76 -10.48
C ASN A 191 -2.28 -5.53 -10.66
N TYR A 192 -0.96 -5.71 -10.74
CA TYR A 192 0.02 -4.61 -10.78
C TYR A 192 0.78 -4.49 -12.10
N TYR A 193 0.37 -5.20 -13.15
CA TYR A 193 0.99 -5.10 -14.49
C TYR A 193 1.10 -3.66 -14.99
N TRP A 194 0.20 -2.80 -14.57
CA TRP A 194 0.12 -1.41 -14.98
C TRP A 194 1.30 -0.56 -14.48
N ILE A 195 2.01 -0.97 -13.41
CA ILE A 195 3.21 -0.27 -12.92
C ILE A 195 4.29 -0.22 -14.01
N ARG A 196 4.33 -1.19 -14.94
CA ARG A 196 5.22 -1.14 -16.10
C ARG A 196 5.07 0.13 -16.94
N ASN A 197 3.89 0.77 -16.92
CA ASN A 197 3.63 1.98 -17.72
C ASN A 197 4.46 3.18 -17.21
N VAL A 198 4.88 3.16 -15.96
CA VAL A 198 5.80 4.13 -15.38
C VAL A 198 7.14 4.16 -16.15
N MET A 199 7.59 3.00 -16.69
CA MET A 199 8.82 2.89 -17.49
C MET A 199 8.82 3.77 -18.76
N ASN A 200 7.63 4.13 -19.27
CA ASN A 200 7.49 4.93 -20.48
C ASN A 200 7.64 6.42 -20.24
N VAL A 201 7.75 6.84 -18.99
CA VAL A 201 7.63 8.24 -18.59
C VAL A 201 8.85 8.72 -17.79
N GLU A 202 9.53 7.81 -17.11
CA GLU A 202 10.60 8.15 -16.19
C GLU A 202 12.00 8.13 -16.83
N THR A 203 12.89 8.89 -16.23
CA THR A 203 14.31 8.98 -16.59
C THR A 203 15.13 7.79 -16.10
N ALA A 204 14.57 6.98 -15.18
CA ALA A 204 15.24 5.82 -14.62
C ALA A 204 15.39 4.68 -15.65
N PRO A 205 16.49 3.91 -15.63
CA PRO A 205 16.67 2.78 -16.53
C PRO A 205 15.54 1.76 -16.43
N SER A 206 14.90 1.41 -17.55
CA SER A 206 13.74 0.48 -17.61
C SER A 206 14.01 -0.86 -16.92
N GLY A 207 15.25 -1.36 -16.94
CA GLY A 207 15.64 -2.58 -16.23
C GLY A 207 15.53 -2.46 -14.71
N LEU A 208 15.82 -1.30 -14.15
CA LEU A 208 15.72 -1.05 -12.70
C LEU A 208 14.24 -0.99 -12.26
N ILE A 209 13.40 -0.33 -13.04
CA ILE A 209 11.94 -0.27 -12.77
C ILE A 209 11.32 -1.68 -12.88
N PHE A 210 11.73 -2.46 -13.87
CA PHE A 210 11.27 -3.85 -14.02
C PHE A 210 11.71 -4.73 -12.84
N LEU A 211 12.94 -4.59 -12.37
CA LEU A 211 13.43 -5.26 -11.16
C LEU A 211 12.61 -4.82 -9.93
N GLY A 212 12.35 -3.53 -9.79
CA GLY A 212 11.52 -2.97 -8.72
C GLY A 212 10.11 -3.56 -8.73
N LEU A 213 9.50 -3.71 -9.90
CA LEU A 213 8.19 -4.36 -10.05
C LEU A 213 8.21 -5.82 -9.60
N ILE A 214 9.23 -6.59 -9.99
CA ILE A 214 9.37 -7.99 -9.54
C ILE A 214 9.52 -8.05 -8.02
N LEU A 215 10.33 -7.18 -7.43
CA LEU A 215 10.55 -7.12 -5.98
C LEU A 215 9.27 -6.71 -5.23
N LEU A 216 8.52 -5.75 -5.75
CA LEU A 216 7.22 -5.36 -5.19
C LEU A 216 6.22 -6.53 -5.23
N ILE A 217 6.10 -7.20 -6.37
CA ILE A 217 5.22 -8.38 -6.53
C ILE A 217 5.64 -9.47 -5.54
N ALA A 218 6.94 -9.74 -5.41
CA ALA A 218 7.46 -10.72 -4.45
C ALA A 218 7.16 -10.31 -3.01
N TYR A 219 7.42 -9.04 -2.64
CA TYR A 219 7.12 -8.48 -1.32
C TYR A 219 5.64 -8.66 -0.95
N LEU A 220 4.73 -8.24 -1.83
CA LEU A 220 3.29 -8.38 -1.61
C LEU A 220 2.86 -9.86 -1.51
N SER A 221 3.53 -10.75 -2.23
CA SER A 221 3.26 -12.19 -2.16
C SER A 221 3.67 -12.81 -0.83
N LEU A 222 4.66 -12.25 -0.12
CA LEU A 222 5.10 -12.74 1.18
C LEU A 222 4.00 -12.66 2.25
N PHE A 223 3.08 -11.73 2.16
CA PHE A 223 1.94 -11.62 3.09
C PHE A 223 1.00 -12.82 2.99
N ASN A 224 0.68 -13.26 1.76
CA ASN A 224 -0.10 -14.47 1.53
C ASN A 224 0.68 -15.74 1.93
N VAL A 225 1.99 -15.75 1.71
CA VAL A 225 2.89 -16.82 2.17
C VAL A 225 2.91 -16.91 3.69
N LEU A 226 2.99 -15.79 4.39
CA LEU A 226 2.88 -15.74 5.85
C LEU A 226 1.54 -16.35 6.31
N ALA A 227 0.45 -15.97 5.67
CA ALA A 227 -0.88 -16.52 5.98
C ALA A 227 -0.91 -18.05 5.77
N ALA A 228 -0.41 -18.56 4.63
CA ALA A 228 -0.33 -19.99 4.36
C ALA A 228 0.58 -20.74 5.34
N PHE A 229 1.71 -20.15 5.70
CA PHE A 229 2.65 -20.71 6.66
C PHE A 229 2.02 -20.84 8.05
N VAL A 230 1.37 -19.78 8.52
CA VAL A 230 0.72 -19.73 9.84
C VAL A 230 -0.45 -20.71 9.89
N TYR A 231 -1.35 -20.69 8.90
CA TYR A 231 -2.47 -21.62 8.83
C TYR A 231 -2.00 -23.09 8.87
N SER A 232 -1.06 -23.44 7.99
CA SER A 232 -0.53 -24.79 7.89
C SER A 232 0.26 -25.21 9.15
N THR A 233 0.82 -24.26 9.89
CA THR A 233 1.47 -24.52 11.19
C THR A 233 0.42 -24.82 12.25
N VAL A 234 -0.62 -24.01 12.36
CA VAL A 234 -1.72 -24.18 13.32
C VAL A 234 -2.49 -25.49 13.05
N LYS A 235 -2.75 -25.79 11.76
CA LYS A 235 -3.40 -27.04 11.37
C LYS A 235 -2.70 -28.28 11.95
N ASN A 236 -1.38 -28.25 12.06
CA ASN A 236 -0.57 -29.38 12.55
C ASN A 236 -0.40 -29.40 14.08
N PHE A 237 -1.01 -28.48 14.82
CA PHE A 237 -0.99 -28.52 16.26
C PHE A 237 -1.85 -29.67 16.81
N MET A 238 -1.36 -30.29 17.90
CA MET A 238 -2.06 -31.39 18.57
C MET A 238 -2.53 -30.95 19.95
N PHE A 239 -3.36 -29.89 20.00
CA PHE A 239 -3.96 -29.40 21.24
C PHE A 239 -5.42 -28.92 21.02
N LYS A 240 -6.22 -28.89 22.09
CA LYS A 240 -7.67 -28.60 22.01
C LYS A 240 -7.97 -27.18 21.45
N GLY A 241 -7.12 -26.19 21.73
CA GLY A 241 -7.26 -24.80 21.23
C GLY A 241 -6.99 -24.59 19.74
N LYS A 242 -6.51 -25.59 19.00
CA LYS A 242 -6.24 -25.51 17.55
C LYS A 242 -7.45 -25.04 16.76
N ALA A 243 -8.65 -25.52 17.10
CA ALA A 243 -9.87 -25.17 16.39
C ALA A 243 -10.18 -23.66 16.52
N ILE A 244 -9.92 -23.07 17.69
CA ILE A 244 -10.10 -21.64 17.94
C ILE A 244 -9.11 -20.83 17.08
N LEU A 245 -7.82 -21.20 17.05
CA LEU A 245 -6.84 -20.49 16.23
C LEU A 245 -7.17 -20.57 14.75
N LEU A 246 -7.67 -21.73 14.25
CA LEU A 246 -8.13 -21.84 12.86
C LEU A 246 -9.40 -21.00 12.62
N ALA A 247 -10.34 -20.95 13.54
CA ALA A 247 -11.55 -20.13 13.42
C ALA A 247 -11.24 -18.63 13.42
N LEU A 248 -10.16 -18.20 14.10
CA LEU A 248 -9.69 -16.81 14.11
C LEU A 248 -8.82 -16.43 12.91
N PHE A 249 -8.52 -17.36 12.02
CA PHE A 249 -7.66 -17.11 10.86
C PHE A 249 -8.19 -16.01 9.90
N PRO A 250 -9.50 -15.86 9.64
CA PRO A 250 -10.03 -14.72 8.86
C PRO A 250 -9.64 -13.36 9.46
N ILE A 251 -9.70 -13.23 10.79
CA ILE A 251 -9.28 -12.00 11.49
C ILE A 251 -7.77 -11.80 11.34
N PHE A 252 -6.98 -12.86 11.46
CA PHE A 252 -5.53 -12.81 11.25
C PHE A 252 -5.18 -12.33 9.83
N PHE A 253 -5.90 -12.80 8.80
CA PHE A 253 -5.67 -12.36 7.43
C PHE A 253 -6.01 -10.88 7.24
N ALA A 254 -7.15 -10.41 7.77
CA ALA A 254 -7.51 -9.00 7.74
C ALA A 254 -6.50 -8.13 8.51
N SER A 255 -5.92 -8.66 9.59
CA SER A 255 -4.86 -7.98 10.35
C SER A 255 -3.56 -7.84 9.54
N ILE A 256 -3.23 -8.81 8.67
CA ILE A 256 -2.12 -8.69 7.71
C ILE A 256 -2.42 -7.57 6.69
N GLU A 257 -3.64 -7.51 6.17
CA GLU A 257 -4.02 -6.42 5.25
C GLU A 257 -3.96 -5.06 5.93
N MET A 258 -4.42 -4.96 7.19
CA MET A 258 -4.30 -3.73 7.99
C MET A 258 -2.84 -3.35 8.21
N PHE A 259 -1.96 -4.29 8.53
CA PHE A 259 -0.52 -4.03 8.69
C PHE A 259 0.10 -3.43 7.42
N ARG A 260 -0.36 -3.83 6.23
CA ARG A 260 0.10 -3.29 4.93
C ARG A 260 -0.28 -1.84 4.67
N THR A 261 -1.12 -1.23 5.50
CA THR A 261 -1.46 0.20 5.40
C THR A 261 -0.48 1.10 6.15
N HIS A 262 0.52 0.54 6.82
CA HIS A 262 1.43 1.27 7.70
C HIS A 262 2.89 1.18 7.26
N GLY A 263 3.66 2.19 7.70
CA GLY A 263 5.10 2.29 7.46
C GLY A 263 5.45 2.74 6.06
N ASP A 264 6.75 2.81 5.78
CA ASP A 264 7.31 3.36 4.53
C ASP A 264 6.95 2.54 3.28
N PHE A 265 6.57 1.27 3.47
CA PHE A 265 6.05 0.39 2.41
C PHE A 265 4.53 0.26 2.42
N ALA A 266 3.83 1.22 3.04
CA ALA A 266 2.38 1.20 3.02
C ALA A 266 1.85 1.12 1.58
N PHE A 267 1.07 0.07 1.29
CA PHE A 267 0.50 -0.14 -0.05
C PHE A 267 -0.91 -0.76 0.05
N PRO A 268 -1.93 0.05 0.42
CA PRO A 268 -3.30 -0.40 0.64
C PRO A 268 -4.11 -0.50 -0.67
N TRP A 269 -3.55 -1.09 -1.73
CA TRP A 269 -4.20 -1.08 -3.04
C TRP A 269 -5.16 -2.26 -3.29
N ASN A 270 -4.82 -3.48 -2.84
CA ASN A 270 -5.58 -4.69 -3.15
C ASN A 270 -6.06 -5.43 -1.89
N HIS A 271 -6.80 -4.74 -1.02
CA HIS A 271 -7.54 -5.43 0.05
C HIS A 271 -8.70 -6.23 -0.55
N LEU A 272 -8.93 -7.45 -0.04
CA LEU A 272 -10.00 -8.31 -0.56
C LEU A 272 -11.38 -7.66 -0.48
N GLY A 273 -11.60 -6.82 0.52
CA GLY A 273 -12.86 -6.07 0.66
C GLY A 273 -13.13 -5.07 -0.48
N TYR A 274 -12.12 -4.69 -1.28
CA TYR A 274 -12.31 -3.79 -2.42
C TYR A 274 -12.97 -4.47 -3.63
N THR A 275 -12.99 -5.79 -3.67
CA THR A 275 -13.53 -6.56 -4.80
C THR A 275 -15.03 -6.36 -5.03
N LEU A 276 -15.78 -5.98 -3.99
CA LEU A 276 -17.23 -5.75 -4.09
C LEU A 276 -17.60 -4.37 -4.64
N GLY A 277 -16.63 -3.52 -4.95
CA GLY A 277 -16.85 -2.11 -5.26
C GLY A 277 -17.71 -1.80 -6.48
N ASN A 278 -17.89 -2.75 -7.42
CA ASN A 278 -18.79 -2.55 -8.56
C ASN A 278 -20.28 -2.71 -8.21
N HIS A 279 -20.61 -3.17 -7.00
CA HIS A 279 -21.96 -3.53 -6.59
C HIS A 279 -22.44 -2.62 -5.46
N LEU A 280 -23.18 -1.59 -5.83
CA LEU A 280 -23.59 -0.53 -4.89
C LEU A 280 -24.31 -1.06 -3.66
N GLU A 281 -25.20 -2.05 -3.86
CA GLU A 281 -25.99 -2.67 -2.81
C GLU A 281 -25.09 -3.45 -1.83
N LEU A 282 -24.04 -4.09 -2.36
CA LEU A 282 -23.17 -4.90 -1.53
C LEU A 282 -22.20 -4.06 -0.70
N ILE A 283 -21.88 -2.82 -1.10
CA ILE A 283 -20.89 -2.00 -0.38
C ILE A 283 -21.46 -1.18 0.77
N GLN A 284 -22.79 -1.11 0.95
CA GLN A 284 -23.40 -0.25 1.98
C GLN A 284 -23.01 -0.65 3.41
N THR A 285 -22.75 -1.94 3.64
CA THR A 285 -22.33 -2.45 4.96
C THR A 285 -20.90 -2.01 5.35
N LEU A 286 -20.11 -1.44 4.42
CA LEU A 286 -18.83 -0.79 4.75
C LEU A 286 -19.00 0.28 5.82
N SER A 287 -20.12 0.98 5.84
CA SER A 287 -20.45 1.99 6.87
C SER A 287 -20.53 1.41 8.29
N ILE A 288 -20.58 0.09 8.43
CA ILE A 288 -20.64 -0.62 9.72
C ILE A 288 -19.32 -1.32 10.02
N ILE A 289 -18.80 -2.15 9.09
CA ILE A 289 -17.67 -3.06 9.35
C ILE A 289 -16.39 -2.67 8.62
N GLY A 290 -16.42 -1.67 7.74
CA GLY A 290 -15.28 -1.24 6.95
C GLY A 290 -14.74 -2.32 5.98
N VAL A 291 -13.66 -2.00 5.28
CA VAL A 291 -13.05 -2.90 4.29
C VAL A 291 -12.48 -4.17 4.91
N PHE A 292 -11.89 -4.06 6.10
CA PHE A 292 -11.30 -5.22 6.80
C PHE A 292 -12.37 -6.17 7.33
N GLY A 293 -13.55 -5.67 7.71
CA GLY A 293 -14.71 -6.50 8.01
C GLY A 293 -15.16 -7.32 6.81
N TYR A 294 -15.15 -6.74 5.61
CA TYR A 294 -15.41 -7.50 4.37
C TYR A 294 -14.35 -8.57 4.11
N THR A 295 -13.08 -8.27 4.32
CA THR A 295 -12.01 -9.27 4.22
C THR A 295 -12.26 -10.43 5.18
N ILE A 296 -12.69 -10.16 6.43
CA ILE A 296 -13.05 -11.21 7.40
C ILE A 296 -14.20 -12.07 6.88
N LEU A 297 -15.28 -11.48 6.38
CA LEU A 297 -16.43 -12.21 5.85
C LEU A 297 -16.07 -13.08 4.64
N ILE A 298 -15.29 -12.53 3.69
CA ILE A 298 -14.80 -13.25 2.51
C ILE A 298 -13.95 -14.45 2.95
N MET A 299 -12.98 -14.24 3.81
CA MET A 299 -12.07 -15.29 4.27
C MET A 299 -12.81 -16.36 5.08
N ALA A 300 -13.72 -15.97 5.97
CA ALA A 300 -14.54 -16.89 6.75
C ALA A 300 -15.44 -17.74 5.86
N SER A 301 -16.11 -17.15 4.88
CA SER A 301 -16.94 -17.85 3.90
C SER A 301 -16.15 -18.94 3.19
N ASN A 302 -15.02 -18.59 2.59
CA ASN A 302 -14.17 -19.53 1.86
C ASN A 302 -13.63 -20.67 2.75
N GLN A 303 -13.20 -20.34 3.98
CA GLN A 303 -12.73 -21.32 4.95
C GLN A 303 -13.83 -22.30 5.35
N ILE A 304 -15.05 -21.81 5.62
CA ILE A 304 -16.21 -22.62 6.01
C ILE A 304 -16.60 -23.56 4.86
N VAL A 305 -16.65 -23.06 3.63
CA VAL A 305 -16.96 -23.88 2.45
C VAL A 305 -15.89 -24.96 2.26
N ALA A 306 -14.61 -24.62 2.37
CA ALA A 306 -13.54 -25.62 2.28
C ALA A 306 -13.64 -26.68 3.39
N TYR A 307 -14.06 -26.30 4.59
CA TYR A 307 -14.32 -27.22 5.71
C TYR A 307 -15.55 -28.10 5.47
N ALA A 308 -16.52 -27.67 4.65
CA ALA A 308 -17.72 -28.42 4.34
C ALA A 308 -17.48 -29.65 3.46
N PHE A 309 -16.42 -29.66 2.60
CA PHE A 309 -16.17 -30.74 1.63
C PHE A 309 -16.10 -32.14 2.27
N PRO A 310 -15.35 -32.37 3.37
CA PRO A 310 -15.29 -33.68 4.01
C PRO A 310 -16.49 -34.01 4.92
N GLN A 311 -17.44 -33.09 5.11
CA GLN A 311 -18.63 -33.33 5.94
C GLN A 311 -19.71 -34.08 5.16
N ASN A 312 -20.68 -34.66 5.89
CA ASN A 312 -21.80 -35.40 5.31
C ASN A 312 -23.17 -34.88 5.78
N GLY A 313 -24.22 -35.25 5.07
CA GLY A 313 -25.59 -34.98 5.46
C GLY A 313 -25.93 -33.49 5.59
N ARG A 314 -26.89 -33.18 6.49
CA ARG A 314 -27.41 -31.80 6.69
C ARG A 314 -26.32 -30.79 7.04
N LYS A 315 -25.27 -31.21 7.79
CA LYS A 315 -24.17 -30.34 8.17
C LYS A 315 -23.42 -29.81 6.94
N LYS A 316 -23.19 -30.64 5.93
CA LYS A 316 -22.52 -30.23 4.69
C LYS A 316 -23.32 -29.15 3.96
N PHE A 317 -24.63 -29.36 3.79
CA PHE A 317 -25.50 -28.41 3.12
C PHE A 317 -25.61 -27.08 3.89
N ALA A 318 -25.71 -27.12 5.21
CA ALA A 318 -25.73 -25.92 6.04
C ALA A 318 -24.47 -25.08 5.89
N LEU A 319 -23.29 -25.72 5.83
CA LEU A 319 -22.02 -25.02 5.64
C LEU A 319 -21.88 -24.44 4.22
N PHE A 320 -22.37 -25.14 3.18
CA PHE A 320 -22.41 -24.59 1.82
C PHE A 320 -23.39 -23.44 1.65
N ALA A 321 -24.40 -23.30 2.52
CA ALA A 321 -25.33 -22.19 2.50
C ALA A 321 -24.71 -20.87 3.02
N VAL A 322 -23.61 -20.94 3.79
CA VAL A 322 -23.01 -19.75 4.44
C VAL A 322 -22.65 -18.63 3.46
N PRO A 323 -21.98 -18.85 2.32
CA PRO A 323 -21.71 -17.78 1.35
C PRO A 323 -22.99 -17.08 0.88
N PHE A 324 -24.03 -17.84 0.62
CA PHE A 324 -25.33 -17.30 0.19
C PHE A 324 -25.99 -16.49 1.29
N ILE A 325 -25.94 -16.98 2.53
CA ILE A 325 -26.47 -16.24 3.69
C ILE A 325 -25.76 -14.90 3.84
N ILE A 326 -24.42 -14.88 3.79
CA ILE A 326 -23.64 -13.65 3.87
C ILE A 326 -23.99 -12.74 2.71
N PHE A 327 -23.98 -13.24 1.47
CA PHE A 327 -24.30 -12.46 0.28
C PHE A 327 -25.69 -11.82 0.36
N PHE A 328 -26.72 -12.61 0.67
CA PHE A 328 -28.09 -12.09 0.78
C PHE A 328 -28.26 -11.15 1.97
N ALA A 329 -27.58 -11.38 3.08
CA ALA A 329 -27.60 -10.44 4.21
C ALA A 329 -27.02 -9.07 3.82
N LEU A 330 -25.90 -9.06 3.11
CA LEU A 330 -25.29 -7.81 2.58
C LEU A 330 -26.23 -7.14 1.57
N LEU A 331 -26.84 -7.92 0.66
CA LEU A 331 -27.76 -7.41 -0.35
C LEU A 331 -29.03 -6.82 0.27
N ILE A 332 -29.63 -7.51 1.24
CA ILE A 332 -30.84 -7.04 1.94
C ILE A 332 -30.52 -5.76 2.72
N HIS A 333 -29.43 -5.75 3.48
CA HIS A 333 -29.01 -4.56 4.20
C HIS A 333 -28.75 -3.38 3.25
N GLY A 334 -28.00 -3.61 2.16
CA GLY A 334 -27.70 -2.55 1.20
C GLY A 334 -28.94 -2.01 0.50
N ASN A 335 -29.86 -2.87 0.07
CA ASN A 335 -31.12 -2.41 -0.50
C ASN A 335 -31.97 -1.64 0.52
N SER A 336 -31.98 -2.07 1.78
CA SER A 336 -32.68 -1.34 2.85
C SER A 336 -32.07 0.08 3.04
N VAL A 337 -30.74 0.21 3.02
CA VAL A 337 -30.07 1.52 3.10
C VAL A 337 -30.40 2.39 1.88
N LEU A 338 -30.35 1.83 0.68
CA LEU A 338 -30.55 2.56 -0.57
C LEU A 338 -32.03 2.89 -0.85
N SER A 339 -32.97 2.24 -0.16
CA SER A 339 -34.40 2.57 -0.27
C SER A 339 -34.81 3.82 0.51
N ALA A 340 -33.94 4.35 1.36
CA ALA A 340 -34.22 5.61 2.07
C ALA A 340 -34.22 6.78 1.08
N PRO A 341 -35.17 7.75 1.21
CA PRO A 341 -35.22 8.91 0.31
C PRO A 341 -33.91 9.69 0.24
N GLU A 342 -33.18 9.77 1.36
CA GLU A 342 -31.88 10.44 1.46
C GLU A 342 -30.75 9.72 0.72
N ALA A 343 -30.96 8.47 0.36
CA ALA A 343 -30.01 7.68 -0.42
C ALA A 343 -30.22 7.79 -1.94
N ALA A 344 -31.19 8.59 -2.39
CA ALA A 344 -31.29 8.93 -3.81
C ALA A 344 -29.97 9.57 -4.32
N PRO A 345 -29.57 9.29 -5.55
CA PRO A 345 -28.31 9.78 -6.09
C PRO A 345 -28.17 11.30 -5.93
N PHE A 346 -27.14 11.75 -5.22
CA PHE A 346 -26.87 13.18 -4.97
C PHE A 346 -28.05 13.94 -4.37
N TYR A 347 -28.76 13.31 -3.46
CA TYR A 347 -29.92 13.91 -2.79
C TYR A 347 -29.58 15.28 -2.19
N ASP A 348 -30.29 16.31 -2.62
CA ASP A 348 -30.21 17.66 -2.11
C ASP A 348 -31.50 17.98 -1.31
N ALA A 349 -31.37 18.17 0.00
CA ALA A 349 -32.48 18.53 0.87
C ALA A 349 -32.95 20.01 0.70
N GLY A 350 -32.49 20.68 -0.37
CA GLY A 350 -32.77 22.11 -0.57
C GLY A 350 -31.86 23.03 0.25
N ASN A 351 -30.71 22.54 0.69
CA ASN A 351 -29.74 23.32 1.43
C ASN A 351 -29.01 24.29 0.49
N GLU A 352 -29.19 25.59 0.72
CA GLU A 352 -28.53 26.65 -0.07
C GLU A 352 -27.00 26.68 0.09
N GLU A 353 -26.47 26.06 1.15
CA GLU A 353 -25.03 26.00 1.44
C GLU A 353 -24.24 25.04 0.56
N ASN A 354 -24.90 24.22 -0.29
CA ASN A 354 -24.21 23.25 -1.14
C ASN A 354 -23.41 23.95 -2.26
N PRO A 355 -22.06 23.75 -2.33
CA PRO A 355 -21.25 24.40 -3.35
C PRO A 355 -21.46 23.81 -4.74
N THR A 356 -21.39 24.66 -5.75
CA THR A 356 -21.19 24.24 -7.13
C THR A 356 -19.70 24.11 -7.39
N ILE A 357 -19.25 22.90 -7.78
CA ILE A 357 -17.85 22.58 -8.00
C ILE A 357 -17.62 22.31 -9.47
N ALA A 358 -16.62 22.96 -10.08
CA ALA A 358 -16.13 22.68 -11.42
C ALA A 358 -14.80 21.93 -11.34
N MET A 359 -14.66 20.84 -12.09
CA MET A 359 -13.45 20.03 -12.20
C MET A 359 -12.89 20.12 -13.61
N ILE A 360 -11.65 20.59 -13.74
CA ILE A 360 -10.97 20.83 -14.99
C ILE A 360 -10.01 19.67 -15.28
N GLN A 361 -10.39 18.79 -16.19
CA GLN A 361 -9.54 17.69 -16.67
C GLN A 361 -8.88 18.07 -17.99
N PRO A 362 -7.62 18.57 -18.00
CA PRO A 362 -6.96 19.05 -19.21
C PRO A 362 -6.35 17.92 -20.03
N SER A 363 -6.19 16.75 -19.46
CA SER A 363 -5.57 15.57 -20.10
C SER A 363 -4.17 15.87 -20.67
N ILE A 364 -3.30 16.42 -19.83
CA ILE A 364 -1.90 16.65 -20.16
C ILE A 364 -1.14 15.33 -20.10
N ALA A 365 -0.48 14.98 -21.22
CA ALA A 365 0.33 13.77 -21.28
C ALA A 365 1.53 13.86 -20.32
N GLN A 366 1.82 12.78 -19.59
CA GLN A 366 2.84 12.77 -18.53
C GLN A 366 4.23 13.12 -19.08
N GLY A 367 4.65 12.55 -20.20
CA GLY A 367 5.94 12.85 -20.83
C GLY A 367 6.07 14.28 -21.36
N ALA A 368 4.96 15.04 -21.49
CA ALA A 368 4.98 16.45 -21.89
C ALA A 368 4.97 17.41 -20.69
N LYS A 369 4.53 16.92 -19.54
CA LYS A 369 4.15 17.74 -18.39
C LYS A 369 5.33 18.52 -17.79
N TRP A 370 6.51 17.90 -17.75
CA TRP A 370 7.72 18.47 -17.12
C TRP A 370 8.64 19.18 -18.11
N SER A 371 8.23 19.35 -19.40
CA SER A 371 9.00 20.11 -20.39
C SER A 371 8.88 21.61 -20.13
N LYS A 372 10.02 22.27 -19.96
CA LYS A 372 10.08 23.73 -19.75
C LYS A 372 9.49 24.48 -20.95
N GLU A 373 9.69 23.96 -22.16
CA GLU A 373 9.21 24.55 -23.42
C GLU A 373 7.68 24.49 -23.52
N ARG A 374 7.05 23.55 -22.80
CA ARG A 374 5.59 23.36 -22.82
C ARG A 374 4.89 23.98 -21.62
N PHE A 375 5.63 24.50 -20.64
CA PHE A 375 5.08 25.04 -19.40
C PHE A 375 3.96 26.05 -19.68
N ASP A 376 4.26 27.10 -20.46
CA ASP A 376 3.28 28.17 -20.77
C ASP A 376 2.05 27.63 -21.49
N SER A 377 2.22 26.70 -22.44
CA SER A 377 1.11 26.11 -23.18
C SER A 377 0.21 25.24 -22.29
N ILE A 378 0.79 24.51 -21.35
CA ILE A 378 0.06 23.68 -20.37
C ILE A 378 -0.75 24.55 -19.43
N VAL A 379 -0.13 25.59 -18.85
CA VAL A 379 -0.79 26.53 -17.94
C VAL A 379 -1.89 27.29 -18.67
N THR A 380 -1.61 27.84 -19.86
CA THR A 380 -2.59 28.56 -20.68
C THR A 380 -3.79 27.66 -21.02
N LYS A 381 -3.56 26.44 -21.48
CA LYS A 381 -4.65 25.48 -21.79
C LYS A 381 -5.53 25.26 -20.55
N THR A 382 -4.91 24.99 -19.40
CA THR A 382 -5.63 24.68 -18.17
C THR A 382 -6.45 25.88 -17.68
N PHE A 383 -5.87 27.08 -17.74
CA PHE A 383 -6.53 28.31 -17.32
C PHE A 383 -7.66 28.71 -18.29
N SER A 384 -7.45 28.64 -19.60
CA SER A 384 -8.51 28.89 -20.58
C SER A 384 -9.69 27.94 -20.37
N MET A 385 -9.44 26.64 -20.17
CA MET A 385 -10.51 25.69 -19.85
C MET A 385 -11.27 26.09 -18.58
N ALA A 386 -10.55 26.53 -17.53
CA ALA A 386 -11.17 26.96 -16.27
C ALA A 386 -12.02 28.21 -16.49
N MET A 387 -11.53 29.20 -17.24
CA MET A 387 -12.22 30.46 -17.46
C MET A 387 -13.39 30.33 -18.42
N ASP A 388 -13.22 29.62 -19.55
CA ASP A 388 -14.20 29.59 -20.64
C ASP A 388 -15.33 28.59 -20.38
N SER A 389 -15.05 27.47 -19.69
CA SER A 389 -16.01 26.38 -19.51
C SER A 389 -16.70 26.37 -18.15
N THR A 390 -16.26 27.17 -17.18
CA THR A 390 -16.88 27.26 -15.86
C THR A 390 -18.09 28.19 -15.88
N LYS A 391 -19.25 27.66 -15.48
CA LYS A 391 -20.52 28.39 -15.49
C LYS A 391 -20.58 29.45 -14.36
N PRO A 392 -21.36 30.52 -14.53
CA PRO A 392 -21.64 31.46 -13.44
C PRO A 392 -22.20 30.76 -12.20
N GLY A 393 -21.88 31.29 -11.02
CA GLY A 393 -22.33 30.71 -9.75
C GLY A 393 -21.54 29.47 -9.31
N THR A 394 -20.39 29.18 -9.93
CA THR A 394 -19.44 28.19 -9.44
C THR A 394 -18.75 28.71 -8.18
N ASN A 395 -18.69 27.91 -7.12
CA ASN A 395 -18.07 28.29 -5.86
C ASN A 395 -16.62 27.79 -5.73
N ILE A 396 -16.32 26.63 -6.32
CA ILE A 396 -15.00 26.00 -6.25
C ILE A 396 -14.60 25.52 -7.64
N ILE A 397 -13.41 25.89 -8.08
CA ILE A 397 -12.78 25.40 -9.31
C ILE A 397 -11.58 24.54 -8.92
N LEU A 398 -11.55 23.30 -9.38
CA LEU A 398 -10.47 22.37 -9.12
C LEU A 398 -9.60 22.24 -10.36
N LEU A 399 -8.28 22.42 -10.17
CA LEU A 399 -7.24 22.07 -11.12
C LEU A 399 -6.49 20.83 -10.59
N ALA A 400 -6.00 19.98 -11.48
CA ALA A 400 -5.46 18.67 -11.14
C ALA A 400 -4.14 18.75 -10.34
N GLU A 401 -3.70 17.61 -9.83
CA GLU A 401 -2.37 17.44 -9.22
C GLU A 401 -1.28 17.94 -10.18
N THR A 402 -0.34 18.73 -9.66
CA THR A 402 0.72 19.37 -10.44
C THR A 402 0.20 20.01 -11.75
N ALA A 403 -0.98 20.66 -11.70
CA ALA A 403 -1.51 21.43 -12.83
C ALA A 403 -0.56 22.56 -13.23
N ILE A 404 0.19 23.07 -12.25
CA ILE A 404 1.35 23.94 -12.46
C ILE A 404 2.60 23.07 -12.30
N PRO A 405 3.22 22.62 -13.41
CA PRO A 405 4.34 21.67 -13.37
C PRO A 405 5.68 22.36 -13.06
N ASP A 406 5.73 23.10 -11.96
CA ASP A 406 6.93 23.75 -11.42
C ASP A 406 6.72 24.08 -9.93
N HIS A 407 7.78 24.56 -9.29
CA HIS A 407 7.69 25.16 -7.96
C HIS A 407 6.93 26.48 -8.02
N ILE A 408 5.76 26.54 -7.40
CA ILE A 408 4.86 27.69 -7.50
C ILE A 408 5.52 29.00 -7.06
N ARG A 409 6.43 28.95 -6.05
CA ARG A 409 7.16 30.13 -5.58
C ARG A 409 8.06 30.77 -6.64
N ARG A 410 8.42 30.04 -7.70
CA ARG A 410 9.20 30.54 -8.84
C ARG A 410 8.34 31.16 -9.93
N GLN A 411 7.00 31.08 -9.77
CA GLN A 411 6.04 31.46 -10.79
C GLN A 411 5.13 32.62 -10.32
N PRO A 412 5.66 33.84 -10.01
CA PRO A 412 4.88 34.94 -9.47
C PRO A 412 3.76 35.41 -10.41
N MET A 413 3.98 35.33 -11.74
CA MET A 413 2.95 35.70 -12.73
C MET A 413 1.78 34.71 -12.75
N VAL A 414 2.07 33.40 -12.54
CA VAL A 414 1.04 32.36 -12.40
C VAL A 414 0.23 32.57 -11.12
N ILE A 415 0.89 32.88 -10.00
CA ILE A 415 0.22 33.21 -8.72
C ILE A 415 -0.72 34.40 -8.92
N LYS A 416 -0.21 35.50 -9.52
CA LYS A 416 -1.01 36.70 -9.82
C LYS A 416 -2.23 36.34 -10.66
N ARG A 417 -2.04 35.56 -11.76
CA ARG A 417 -3.15 35.18 -12.65
C ARG A 417 -4.19 34.31 -11.94
N LEU A 418 -3.78 33.40 -11.04
CA LEU A 418 -4.71 32.59 -10.24
C LEU A 418 -5.56 33.45 -9.28
N HIS A 419 -4.99 34.49 -8.66
CA HIS A 419 -5.75 35.44 -7.88
C HIS A 419 -6.77 36.21 -8.74
N GLU A 420 -6.33 36.72 -9.90
CA GLU A 420 -7.23 37.43 -10.85
C GLU A 420 -8.38 36.51 -11.29
N MET A 421 -8.07 35.23 -11.61
CA MET A 421 -9.10 34.26 -12.01
C MET A 421 -10.09 33.96 -10.87
N ALA A 422 -9.61 33.87 -9.63
CA ALA A 422 -10.47 33.67 -8.46
C ALA A 422 -11.43 34.84 -8.29
N ASP A 423 -10.94 36.09 -8.45
CA ASP A 423 -11.75 37.30 -8.37
C ASP A 423 -12.74 37.43 -9.54
N GLU A 424 -12.27 37.18 -10.79
CA GLU A 424 -13.09 37.22 -12.01
C GLU A 424 -14.27 36.25 -11.96
N LYS A 425 -14.09 35.10 -11.35
CA LYS A 425 -15.10 34.02 -11.24
C LYS A 425 -15.88 34.07 -9.93
N ASP A 426 -15.46 34.88 -8.97
CA ASP A 426 -15.97 34.91 -7.57
C ASP A 426 -15.99 33.45 -7.02
N ALA A 427 -14.90 32.73 -7.24
CA ALA A 427 -14.78 31.29 -6.92
C ALA A 427 -13.41 30.95 -6.33
N SER A 428 -13.39 30.09 -5.32
CA SER A 428 -12.14 29.53 -4.81
C SER A 428 -11.50 28.61 -5.83
N ILE A 429 -10.18 28.72 -6.07
CA ILE A 429 -9.44 27.87 -6.99
C ILE A 429 -8.46 27.02 -6.19
N LEU A 430 -8.56 25.68 -6.31
CA LEU A 430 -7.55 24.75 -5.82
C LEU A 430 -6.69 24.25 -6.98
N THR A 431 -5.37 24.36 -6.87
CA THR A 431 -4.42 23.87 -7.87
C THR A 431 -3.29 23.07 -7.23
N GLY A 432 -2.86 21.97 -7.90
CA GLY A 432 -1.65 21.26 -7.51
C GLY A 432 -0.40 21.87 -8.14
N ALA A 433 0.68 21.95 -7.36
CA ALA A 433 2.01 22.39 -7.79
C ALA A 433 3.09 21.87 -6.83
N LEU A 434 4.37 21.98 -7.21
CA LEU A 434 5.46 21.75 -6.27
C LEU A 434 5.70 22.97 -5.37
N ASP A 435 6.17 22.72 -4.14
CA ASP A 435 6.65 23.75 -3.24
C ASP A 435 8.03 23.41 -2.70
N TYR A 436 8.70 24.36 -2.08
CA TYR A 436 9.96 24.12 -1.39
C TYR A 436 10.14 25.03 -0.18
N LYS A 437 10.90 24.54 0.78
CA LYS A 437 11.36 25.33 1.93
C LYS A 437 12.89 25.21 2.05
N ARG A 438 13.58 26.34 2.13
CA ARG A 438 15.01 26.32 2.39
C ARG A 438 15.26 26.02 3.87
N ILE A 439 16.02 24.95 4.15
CA ILE A 439 16.35 24.52 5.51
C ILE A 439 17.81 24.76 5.88
N SER A 440 18.72 24.89 4.89
CA SER A 440 20.13 25.21 5.12
C SER A 440 20.61 26.31 4.20
N ARG A 441 21.55 27.14 4.70
CA ARG A 441 22.29 28.12 3.91
C ARG A 441 23.62 27.55 3.39
N ASP A 442 24.08 26.43 3.93
CA ASP A 442 25.30 25.77 3.50
C ASP A 442 25.13 25.23 2.07
N LEU A 443 26.00 25.67 1.18
CA LEU A 443 26.00 25.29 -0.24
C LEU A 443 26.43 23.83 -0.46
N ASN A 444 27.18 23.28 0.49
CA ASN A 444 27.64 21.89 0.43
C ASN A 444 26.63 20.89 1.02
N ASN A 445 25.57 21.37 1.67
CA ASN A 445 24.52 20.50 2.16
C ASN A 445 23.64 20.03 0.99
N PRO A 446 23.61 18.75 0.61
CA PRO A 446 22.80 18.23 -0.48
C PRO A 446 21.29 18.41 -0.21
N ARG A 447 20.89 18.44 1.07
CA ARG A 447 19.50 18.68 1.49
C ARG A 447 19.28 20.13 1.92
N ARG A 448 19.63 21.11 1.09
CA ARG A 448 19.38 22.54 1.38
C ARG A 448 17.90 22.91 1.33
N PHE A 449 17.11 22.14 0.63
CA PHE A 449 15.69 22.36 0.41
C PHE A 449 14.90 21.11 0.76
N GLU A 450 13.82 21.30 1.47
CA GLU A 450 12.72 20.34 1.52
C GLU A 450 11.81 20.63 0.33
N ILE A 451 11.47 19.61 -0.45
CA ILE A 451 10.59 19.69 -1.62
C ILE A 451 9.27 19.00 -1.28
N TYR A 452 8.17 19.58 -1.72
CA TYR A 452 6.83 19.10 -1.39
C TYR A 452 5.96 18.97 -2.63
N ASN A 453 5.19 17.90 -2.71
CA ASN A 453 4.01 17.82 -3.57
C ASN A 453 2.86 18.49 -2.80
N ALA A 454 2.29 19.57 -3.33
CA ALA A 454 1.34 20.41 -2.59
C ALA A 454 0.14 20.84 -3.44
N SER A 455 -0.94 21.24 -2.77
CA SER A 455 -2.04 21.97 -3.38
C SER A 455 -2.19 23.36 -2.73
N PHE A 456 -2.63 24.32 -3.52
CA PHE A 456 -2.73 25.73 -3.15
C PHE A 456 -4.14 26.25 -3.38
N LEU A 457 -4.69 26.91 -2.36
CA LEU A 457 -6.02 27.48 -2.38
C LEU A 457 -5.94 29.00 -2.58
N PHE A 458 -6.52 29.47 -3.67
CA PHE A 458 -6.73 30.88 -4.00
C PHE A 458 -8.20 31.24 -3.73
N THR A 459 -8.43 32.25 -2.92
CA THR A 459 -9.78 32.67 -2.50
C THR A 459 -10.05 34.08 -3.02
N PRO A 460 -11.25 34.37 -3.55
CA PRO A 460 -11.60 35.74 -4.00
C PRO A 460 -11.32 36.79 -2.94
N GLY A 461 -10.73 37.91 -3.34
CA GLY A 461 -10.38 39.03 -2.47
C GLY A 461 -9.20 38.81 -1.53
N ASP A 462 -8.61 37.62 -1.48
CA ASP A 462 -7.41 37.34 -0.67
C ASP A 462 -6.17 37.19 -1.57
N HIS A 463 -5.35 38.26 -1.66
CA HIS A 463 -4.13 38.29 -2.49
C HIS A 463 -2.84 37.95 -1.74
N ARG A 464 -2.94 37.41 -0.53
CA ARG A 464 -1.77 36.86 0.20
C ARG A 464 -1.25 35.60 -0.50
N PHE A 465 -0.06 35.14 -0.08
CA PHE A 465 0.41 33.83 -0.54
C PHE A 465 -0.63 32.74 -0.18
N PRO A 466 -1.03 31.88 -1.13
CA PRO A 466 -2.17 30.98 -0.95
C PRO A 466 -1.96 29.99 0.20
N ARG A 467 -3.07 29.62 0.86
CA ARG A 467 -3.08 28.51 1.82
C ARG A 467 -2.70 27.23 1.08
N ARG A 468 -1.98 26.34 1.76
CA ARG A 468 -1.50 25.10 1.13
C ARG A 468 -1.84 23.86 1.95
N TYR A 469 -1.97 22.74 1.26
CA TYR A 469 -1.91 21.40 1.81
C TYR A 469 -0.70 20.69 1.20
N ILE A 470 0.08 19.98 2.01
CA ILE A 470 1.22 19.19 1.59
C ILE A 470 0.82 17.71 1.68
N LYS A 471 1.08 16.95 0.61
CA LYS A 471 0.81 15.52 0.53
C LYS A 471 1.41 14.77 1.72
N LYS A 472 0.62 13.94 2.39
CA LYS A 472 1.03 13.24 3.62
C LYS A 472 1.55 11.82 3.33
N HIS A 473 0.86 11.06 2.49
CA HIS A 473 1.29 9.72 2.08
C HIS A 473 1.98 9.79 0.72
N LEU A 474 3.29 9.65 0.74
CA LEU A 474 4.11 9.64 -0.46
C LEU A 474 4.16 8.25 -1.07
N VAL A 475 4.19 8.18 -2.41
CA VAL A 475 4.29 6.92 -3.13
C VAL A 475 5.69 6.34 -2.93
N PRO A 476 5.83 5.13 -2.35
CA PRO A 476 7.14 4.51 -2.16
C PRO A 476 7.90 4.37 -3.47
N PHE A 477 9.19 4.68 -3.47
CA PHE A 477 10.13 4.65 -4.58
C PHE A 477 9.88 5.62 -5.74
N SER A 478 8.72 6.29 -5.80
CA SER A 478 8.45 7.31 -6.81
C SER A 478 8.58 8.73 -6.24
N GLU A 479 8.01 8.96 -5.06
CA GLU A 479 8.03 10.28 -4.42
C GLU A 479 8.98 10.35 -3.22
N ARG A 480 9.32 9.19 -2.65
CA ARG A 480 10.27 9.07 -1.54
C ARG A 480 10.91 7.68 -1.54
N ILE A 481 12.18 7.62 -1.18
CA ILE A 481 12.87 6.35 -0.96
C ILE A 481 12.56 5.87 0.47
N PRO A 482 11.92 4.67 0.61
CA PRO A 482 11.64 4.12 1.93
C PRO A 482 12.90 3.94 2.77
N PHE A 483 12.79 4.23 4.09
CA PHE A 483 13.87 4.11 5.08
C PHE A 483 15.08 5.03 4.85
N ASP A 484 14.98 6.07 4.05
CA ASP A 484 16.05 7.04 3.83
C ASP A 484 16.49 7.74 5.14
N GLU A 485 15.58 7.91 6.10
CA GLU A 485 15.90 8.43 7.43
C GLU A 485 16.72 7.43 8.27
N VAL A 486 16.50 6.12 8.06
CA VAL A 486 17.19 5.05 8.79
C VAL A 486 18.50 4.69 8.12
N PHE A 487 18.56 4.74 6.80
CA PHE A 487 19.72 4.42 5.97
C PHE A 487 20.09 5.61 5.09
N PRO A 488 20.85 6.59 5.59
CA PRO A 488 21.18 7.83 4.85
C PRO A 488 21.85 7.61 3.49
N ILE A 489 22.48 6.44 3.29
CA ILE A 489 23.05 6.07 1.98
C ILE A 489 22.00 6.02 0.87
N LEU A 490 20.75 5.74 1.20
CA LEU A 490 19.66 5.71 0.23
C LEU A 490 19.37 7.10 -0.35
N ASN A 491 19.80 8.17 0.33
CA ASN A 491 19.68 9.56 -0.16
C ASN A 491 20.55 9.87 -1.37
N TYR A 492 21.52 9.01 -1.69
CA TYR A 492 22.34 9.13 -2.91
C TYR A 492 21.72 8.41 -4.12
N VAL A 493 20.60 7.70 -3.91
CA VAL A 493 19.87 7.04 -4.99
C VAL A 493 18.86 8.03 -5.53
N ASP A 494 19.13 8.63 -6.68
CA ASP A 494 18.18 9.48 -7.41
C ASP A 494 17.29 8.59 -8.28
N LEU A 495 15.99 8.53 -7.99
CA LEU A 495 14.99 7.81 -8.78
C LEU A 495 14.27 8.71 -9.79
N GLY A 496 14.66 9.99 -9.90
CA GLY A 496 14.28 10.90 -10.98
C GLY A 496 13.12 11.84 -10.73
N GLU A 497 12.24 11.64 -9.75
CA GLU A 497 11.09 12.54 -9.50
C GLU A 497 11.24 13.43 -8.25
N GLY A 498 12.16 13.17 -7.40
CA GLY A 498 12.45 13.98 -6.21
C GLY A 498 12.21 13.24 -4.91
N ASP A 499 12.92 13.68 -3.89
CA ASP A 499 12.84 13.23 -2.52
C ASP A 499 11.89 14.20 -1.78
N PHE A 500 10.58 13.92 -1.88
CA PHE A 500 9.56 14.76 -1.26
C PHE A 500 9.50 14.52 0.24
N VAL A 501 9.19 15.59 0.98
CA VAL A 501 8.96 15.54 2.43
C VAL A 501 7.45 15.49 2.69
N PRO A 502 6.96 14.54 3.51
CA PRO A 502 5.55 14.41 3.81
C PRO A 502 5.02 15.58 4.64
N GLY A 503 3.78 15.98 4.37
CA GLY A 503 3.03 16.94 5.16
C GLY A 503 2.58 16.38 6.50
N LYS A 504 2.23 17.28 7.43
CA LYS A 504 1.76 16.91 8.78
C LYS A 504 0.31 17.31 9.03
N GLU A 505 -0.13 18.38 8.40
CA GLU A 505 -1.44 18.99 8.64
C GLU A 505 -2.50 18.50 7.67
N THR A 506 -3.74 18.46 8.11
CA THR A 506 -4.93 18.16 7.28
C THR A 506 -5.89 19.36 7.42
N PRO A 507 -5.74 20.39 6.56
CA PRO A 507 -6.54 21.60 6.70
C PRO A 507 -8.00 21.37 6.31
N VAL A 508 -8.93 22.01 7.02
CA VAL A 508 -10.32 22.17 6.59
C VAL A 508 -10.49 23.58 6.05
N TYR A 509 -11.00 23.70 4.82
CA TYR A 509 -11.19 24.96 4.13
C TYR A 509 -12.66 25.41 4.18
N GLY A 510 -12.89 26.64 4.69
CA GLY A 510 -14.21 27.28 4.66
C GLY A 510 -14.49 27.92 3.29
N PRO A 511 -15.73 28.32 3.01
CA PRO A 511 -16.90 28.26 3.90
C PRO A 511 -17.59 26.89 3.94
N TYR A 512 -17.27 25.96 3.03
CA TYR A 512 -17.98 24.68 2.86
C TYR A 512 -17.37 23.54 3.67
N ASN A 513 -16.35 23.79 4.48
CA ASN A 513 -15.65 22.81 5.31
C ASN A 513 -15.20 21.59 4.51
N TRP A 514 -14.29 21.78 3.58
CA TRP A 514 -13.76 20.71 2.73
C TRP A 514 -12.25 20.52 2.92
N THR A 515 -11.78 19.32 2.68
CA THR A 515 -10.37 18.93 2.83
C THR A 515 -9.80 18.43 1.52
N PRO A 516 -8.63 18.98 1.08
CA PRO A 516 -7.94 18.48 -0.10
C PRO A 516 -7.12 17.23 0.22
N TYR A 517 -7.02 16.32 -0.75
CA TYR A 517 -6.12 15.18 -0.77
C TYR A 517 -5.43 15.09 -2.12
N ILE A 518 -4.15 14.71 -2.12
CA ILE A 518 -3.37 14.61 -3.34
C ILE A 518 -3.14 13.14 -3.69
N CYS A 519 -3.70 12.70 -4.82
CA CYS A 519 -3.46 11.39 -5.42
C CYS A 519 -3.56 10.24 -4.41
N TYR A 520 -2.43 9.64 -4.05
CA TYR A 520 -2.29 8.49 -3.17
C TYR A 520 -2.87 8.71 -1.75
N ASP A 521 -2.89 9.95 -1.23
CA ASP A 521 -3.52 10.27 0.06
C ASP A 521 -4.96 9.76 0.15
N ALA A 522 -5.70 9.86 -0.96
CA ALA A 522 -7.13 9.58 -1.01
C ALA A 522 -7.50 8.10 -0.83
N ILE A 523 -6.52 7.20 -0.74
CA ILE A 523 -6.77 5.78 -0.48
C ILE A 523 -6.55 5.38 0.99
N PHE A 524 -6.14 6.34 1.84
CA PHE A 524 -5.89 6.11 3.27
C PHE A 524 -7.09 6.56 4.11
N GLY A 525 -7.74 5.60 4.75
CA GLY A 525 -8.96 5.85 5.52
C GLY A 525 -8.74 6.67 6.80
N ASP A 526 -7.56 6.59 7.40
CA ASP A 526 -7.17 7.39 8.57
C ASP A 526 -7.20 8.88 8.27
N LEU A 527 -6.70 9.33 7.11
CA LEU A 527 -6.76 10.73 6.69
C LEU A 527 -8.20 11.22 6.56
N VAL A 528 -9.08 10.39 5.99
CA VAL A 528 -10.51 10.74 5.84
C VAL A 528 -11.16 10.86 7.22
N ARG A 529 -10.90 9.93 8.12
CA ARG A 529 -11.41 9.95 9.50
C ARG A 529 -10.94 11.20 10.25
N ASP A 530 -9.65 11.51 10.18
CA ASP A 530 -9.07 12.68 10.85
C ASP A 530 -9.71 13.98 10.34
N ALA A 531 -9.89 14.13 9.03
CA ALA A 531 -10.55 15.29 8.45
C ALA A 531 -12.01 15.43 8.92
N ILE A 532 -12.75 14.33 9.05
CA ILE A 532 -14.11 14.35 9.58
C ILE A 532 -14.13 14.81 11.04
N HIS A 533 -13.19 14.36 11.86
CA HIS A 533 -13.06 14.81 13.25
C HIS A 533 -12.71 16.30 13.36
N GLU A 534 -11.98 16.85 12.39
CA GLU A 534 -11.70 18.28 12.26
C GLU A 534 -12.87 19.07 11.64
N GLY A 535 -14.02 18.44 11.40
CA GLY A 535 -15.23 19.08 10.91
C GLY A 535 -15.36 19.19 9.40
N SER A 536 -14.56 18.49 8.63
CA SER A 536 -14.70 18.46 7.16
C SER A 536 -16.02 17.80 6.73
N ARG A 537 -16.62 18.32 5.65
CA ARG A 537 -17.91 17.86 5.10
C ARG A 537 -17.81 17.39 3.65
N LEU A 538 -16.65 17.56 3.01
CA LEU A 538 -16.40 17.18 1.63
C LEU A 538 -14.93 16.86 1.45
N MET A 539 -14.63 15.71 0.84
CA MET A 539 -13.31 15.38 0.35
C MET A 539 -13.11 15.94 -1.06
N VAL A 540 -12.00 16.61 -1.30
CA VAL A 540 -11.57 17.02 -2.64
C VAL A 540 -10.28 16.28 -2.97
N ASN A 541 -10.33 15.35 -3.91
CA ASN A 541 -9.15 14.61 -4.37
C ASN A 541 -8.69 15.14 -5.72
N ILE A 542 -7.48 15.69 -5.78
CA ILE A 542 -6.79 16.02 -7.03
C ILE A 542 -5.69 14.99 -7.30
N THR A 543 -5.65 14.43 -8.51
CA THR A 543 -4.73 13.33 -8.84
C THR A 543 -4.20 13.40 -10.26
N ASN A 544 -3.14 12.64 -10.52
CA ASN A 544 -2.58 12.45 -11.84
C ASN A 544 -2.41 10.96 -12.16
N ASP A 545 -3.48 10.31 -12.59
CA ASP A 545 -3.46 8.89 -12.97
C ASP A 545 -2.77 8.62 -14.33
N GLY A 546 -2.18 9.65 -14.96
CA GLY A 546 -1.47 9.52 -16.24
C GLY A 546 -0.32 8.51 -16.21
N TRP A 547 0.28 8.30 -15.04
CA TRP A 547 1.30 7.30 -14.79
C TRP A 547 0.86 5.87 -15.10
N PHE A 548 -0.42 5.58 -14.89
CA PHE A 548 -0.96 4.23 -15.01
C PHE A 548 -1.34 3.88 -16.46
N GLY A 549 -1.31 4.85 -17.38
CA GLY A 549 -1.69 4.65 -18.77
C GLY A 549 -3.13 4.13 -18.93
N ARG A 550 -3.43 3.53 -20.08
CA ARG A 550 -4.71 2.85 -20.30
C ARG A 550 -4.70 1.47 -19.65
N SER A 551 -5.06 1.42 -18.39
CA SER A 551 -5.03 0.21 -17.56
C SER A 551 -6.22 0.14 -16.60
N THR A 552 -6.24 -0.88 -15.73
CA THR A 552 -7.26 -1.02 -14.66
C THR A 552 -7.01 -0.07 -13.48
N ALA A 553 -5.79 0.44 -13.31
CA ALA A 553 -5.42 1.22 -12.12
C ALA A 553 -6.26 2.49 -11.88
N PRO A 554 -6.57 3.35 -12.88
CA PRO A 554 -7.42 4.51 -12.67
C PRO A 554 -8.82 4.14 -12.15
N TYR A 555 -9.37 3.01 -12.60
CA TYR A 555 -10.67 2.50 -12.12
C TYR A 555 -10.57 1.91 -10.72
N GLN A 556 -9.47 1.21 -10.41
CA GLN A 556 -9.21 0.70 -9.06
C GLN A 556 -9.04 1.85 -8.07
N HIS A 557 -8.30 2.91 -8.44
CA HIS A 557 -8.10 4.09 -7.63
C HIS A 557 -9.44 4.81 -7.35
N LEU A 558 -10.24 5.06 -8.39
CA LEU A 558 -11.61 5.60 -8.23
C LEU A 558 -12.44 4.73 -7.30
N ASN A 559 -12.38 3.40 -7.46
CA ASN A 559 -13.15 2.48 -6.64
C ASN A 559 -12.77 2.56 -5.15
N ILE A 560 -11.47 2.63 -4.82
CA ILE A 560 -11.03 2.76 -3.42
C ILE A 560 -11.59 4.05 -2.81
N VAL A 561 -11.49 5.17 -3.52
CA VAL A 561 -12.05 6.46 -3.07
C VAL A 561 -13.57 6.35 -2.87
N ARG A 562 -14.29 5.68 -3.79
CA ARG A 562 -15.73 5.41 -3.67
C ARG A 562 -16.07 4.60 -2.42
N LEU A 563 -15.30 3.55 -2.13
CA LEU A 563 -15.52 2.72 -0.96
C LEU A 563 -15.28 3.48 0.34
N LEU A 564 -14.29 4.39 0.37
CA LEU A 564 -14.09 5.29 1.51
C LEU A 564 -15.26 6.27 1.67
N ALA A 565 -15.82 6.80 0.57
CA ALA A 565 -17.02 7.63 0.62
C ALA A 565 -18.17 6.92 1.35
N VAL A 566 -18.41 5.65 1.04
CA VAL A 566 -19.44 4.84 1.71
C VAL A 566 -19.07 4.49 3.15
N THR A 567 -17.81 4.11 3.38
CA THR A 567 -17.31 3.71 4.71
C THR A 567 -17.50 4.81 5.73
N TYR A 568 -17.16 6.04 5.36
CA TYR A 568 -17.21 7.21 6.25
C TYR A 568 -18.46 8.08 6.07
N GLY A 569 -19.34 7.76 5.10
CA GLY A 569 -20.54 8.55 4.81
C GLY A 569 -20.22 9.95 4.28
N TYR A 570 -19.26 10.08 3.36
CA TYR A 570 -18.57 11.33 3.05
C TYR A 570 -18.51 11.57 1.54
N PRO A 571 -19.08 12.67 1.02
CA PRO A 571 -19.07 12.95 -0.40
C PRO A 571 -17.67 13.35 -0.90
N VAL A 572 -17.39 13.07 -2.17
CA VAL A 572 -16.07 13.28 -2.78
C VAL A 572 -16.19 13.97 -4.14
N ALA A 573 -15.43 15.03 -4.34
CA ALA A 573 -15.12 15.60 -5.66
C ALA A 573 -13.72 15.12 -6.07
N ARG A 574 -13.65 14.15 -6.99
CA ARG A 574 -12.39 13.58 -7.47
C ARG A 574 -12.07 14.08 -8.87
N LEU A 575 -11.00 14.85 -8.97
CA LEU A 575 -10.44 15.33 -10.24
C LEU A 575 -9.14 14.61 -10.58
N ALA A 576 -9.05 14.04 -11.77
CA ALA A 576 -7.82 13.51 -12.34
C ALA A 576 -7.33 14.37 -13.51
N ASN A 577 -6.00 14.47 -13.71
CA ASN A 577 -5.44 15.12 -14.90
C ASN A 577 -5.84 14.37 -16.18
N SER A 578 -5.68 13.04 -16.19
CA SER A 578 -5.94 12.19 -17.37
C SER A 578 -6.59 10.85 -17.01
N GLY A 579 -6.93 10.65 -15.73
CA GLY A 579 -7.63 9.47 -15.23
C GLY A 579 -9.14 9.60 -15.33
N VAL A 580 -9.85 9.07 -14.33
CA VAL A 580 -11.31 9.18 -14.23
C VAL A 580 -11.67 10.21 -13.16
N SER A 581 -12.21 11.33 -13.57
CA SER A 581 -12.81 12.34 -12.69
C SER A 581 -14.27 12.01 -12.45
N ALA A 582 -14.75 12.15 -11.23
CA ALA A 582 -16.13 11.87 -10.87
C ALA A 582 -16.56 12.62 -9.61
N PHE A 583 -17.83 12.96 -9.52
CA PHE A 583 -18.51 13.29 -8.27
C PHE A 583 -19.04 12.01 -7.65
N ILE A 584 -18.85 11.84 -6.36
CA ILE A 584 -19.24 10.64 -5.60
C ILE A 584 -20.01 11.11 -4.36
N ASP A 585 -21.21 10.58 -4.14
CA ASP A 585 -21.97 10.88 -2.94
C ASP A 585 -21.62 9.93 -1.76
N GLN A 586 -22.17 10.19 -0.59
CA GLN A 586 -21.93 9.42 0.63
C GLN A 586 -22.50 7.99 0.61
N TYR A 587 -23.24 7.61 -0.41
CA TYR A 587 -23.74 6.25 -0.64
C TYR A 587 -22.96 5.53 -1.74
N GLY A 588 -22.01 6.23 -2.38
CA GLY A 588 -21.18 5.69 -3.44
C GLY A 588 -21.81 5.74 -4.84
N HIS A 589 -22.90 6.47 -5.05
CA HIS A 589 -23.30 6.81 -6.41
C HIS A 589 -22.25 7.73 -6.99
N TYR A 590 -21.96 7.56 -8.27
CA TYR A 590 -21.11 8.48 -9.00
C TYR A 590 -21.65 8.73 -10.41
N ASP A 591 -21.52 9.95 -10.88
CA ASP A 591 -21.93 10.35 -12.21
C ASP A 591 -21.01 11.41 -12.80
N GLN A 592 -21.34 11.87 -14.01
CA GLN A 592 -20.55 12.81 -14.79
C GLN A 592 -19.07 12.40 -14.88
N ASN A 593 -18.78 11.09 -14.79
CA ASN A 593 -17.43 10.58 -14.87
C ASN A 593 -16.83 10.82 -16.26
N THR A 594 -15.54 11.17 -16.27
CA THR A 594 -14.77 11.31 -17.49
C THR A 594 -14.19 9.95 -17.92
N LYS A 595 -13.75 9.89 -19.18
CA LYS A 595 -12.93 8.77 -19.67
C LYS A 595 -11.45 9.05 -19.45
N ILE A 596 -10.66 7.98 -19.42
CA ILE A 596 -9.19 8.08 -19.35
C ILE A 596 -8.69 8.80 -20.62
N PHE A 597 -7.82 9.81 -20.45
CA PHE A 597 -7.27 10.68 -21.49
C PHE A 597 -8.33 11.50 -22.26
N GLU A 598 -9.42 11.84 -21.60
CA GLU A 598 -10.41 12.77 -22.12
C GLU A 598 -10.11 14.19 -21.62
N THR A 599 -10.17 15.19 -22.49
CA THR A 599 -10.16 16.61 -22.11
C THR A 599 -11.60 17.03 -21.85
N ARG A 600 -11.94 17.40 -20.61
CA ARG A 600 -13.33 17.71 -20.23
C ARG A 600 -13.41 18.59 -18.99
N VAL A 601 -14.44 19.40 -18.94
CA VAL A 601 -14.88 20.09 -17.72
C VAL A 601 -16.20 19.48 -17.29
N ILE A 602 -16.29 19.11 -16.03
CA ILE A 602 -17.52 18.63 -15.41
C ILE A 602 -17.86 19.51 -14.20
N GLN A 603 -19.15 19.76 -13.98
CA GLN A 603 -19.61 20.69 -12.96
C GLN A 603 -20.90 20.19 -12.31
N ARG A 604 -20.97 20.28 -10.98
CA ARG A 604 -22.12 19.86 -10.19
C ARG A 604 -22.28 20.71 -8.93
N LYS A 605 -23.53 20.95 -8.51
CA LYS A 605 -23.87 21.34 -7.14
C LYS A 605 -23.72 20.11 -6.25
N MET A 606 -22.80 20.14 -5.30
CA MET A 606 -22.40 18.98 -4.51
C MET A 606 -23.06 19.00 -3.14
N PRO A 607 -23.93 18.03 -2.79
CA PRO A 607 -24.50 17.95 -1.46
C PRO A 607 -23.39 17.74 -0.42
N LEU A 608 -23.39 18.58 0.61
CA LEU A 608 -22.46 18.47 1.75
C LEU A 608 -23.02 17.60 2.88
N LYS A 609 -24.09 16.86 2.63
CA LYS A 609 -24.68 16.00 3.65
C LYS A 609 -23.73 14.82 3.89
N THR A 610 -23.21 14.75 5.09
CA THR A 610 -22.50 13.57 5.59
C THR A 610 -23.49 12.73 6.39
N ARG A 611 -23.55 11.45 6.10
CA ARG A 611 -24.26 10.52 6.98
C ARG A 611 -23.30 10.07 8.10
N SER A 612 -23.77 10.06 9.32
CA SER A 612 -23.04 9.43 10.40
C SER A 612 -22.97 7.91 10.15
N THR A 613 -21.77 7.34 10.13
CA THR A 613 -21.58 5.90 10.00
C THR A 613 -21.02 5.31 11.29
N PHE A 614 -21.38 4.07 11.59
CA PHE A 614 -20.84 3.38 12.76
C PHE A 614 -19.30 3.25 12.63
N TYR A 615 -18.80 3.01 11.43
CA TYR A 615 -17.36 2.88 11.19
C TYR A 615 -16.59 4.18 11.46
N THR A 616 -17.16 5.36 11.18
CA THR A 616 -16.53 6.64 11.54
C THR A 616 -16.26 6.73 13.04
N ALA A 617 -17.19 6.25 13.87
CA ALA A 617 -17.04 6.30 15.32
C ALA A 617 -16.06 5.25 15.89
N VAL A 618 -16.03 4.03 15.33
CA VAL A 618 -15.30 2.90 15.93
C VAL A 618 -14.14 2.39 15.08
N GLY A 619 -14.02 2.83 13.82
CA GLY A 619 -13.07 2.26 12.85
C GLY A 619 -11.62 2.35 13.32
N GLY A 620 -11.21 3.47 13.91
CA GLY A 620 -9.87 3.61 14.43
C GLY A 620 -9.55 2.63 15.58
N PHE A 621 -10.52 2.37 16.46
CA PHE A 621 -10.37 1.34 17.49
C PHE A 621 -10.28 -0.06 16.87
N PHE A 622 -11.15 -0.37 15.91
CA PHE A 622 -11.16 -1.66 15.21
C PHE A 622 -9.85 -1.93 14.46
N GLU A 623 -9.35 -0.94 13.74
CA GLU A 623 -8.08 -0.99 13.00
C GLU A 623 -6.89 -1.25 13.94
N ASN A 624 -6.81 -0.50 15.06
CA ASN A 624 -5.79 -0.74 16.08
C ASN A 624 -5.93 -2.13 16.74
N ALA A 625 -7.16 -2.57 16.99
CA ALA A 625 -7.41 -3.91 17.53
C ALA A 625 -6.93 -5.01 16.58
N LEU A 626 -7.03 -4.84 15.26
CA LEU A 626 -6.48 -5.77 14.28
C LEU A 626 -4.94 -5.84 14.36
N LEU A 627 -4.24 -4.72 14.53
CA LEU A 627 -2.78 -4.71 14.68
C LEU A 627 -2.34 -5.43 15.96
N TRP A 628 -3.00 -5.17 17.09
CA TRP A 628 -2.74 -5.89 18.32
C TRP A 628 -3.06 -7.38 18.20
N PHE A 629 -4.16 -7.71 17.55
CA PHE A 629 -4.54 -9.09 17.28
C PHE A 629 -3.47 -9.82 16.45
N LEU A 630 -2.91 -9.18 15.42
CA LEU A 630 -1.82 -9.73 14.62
C LEU A 630 -0.63 -10.15 15.51
N ALA A 631 -0.19 -9.23 16.37
CA ALA A 631 0.93 -9.48 17.28
C ALA A 631 0.63 -10.64 18.25
N VAL A 632 -0.52 -10.59 18.93
CA VAL A 632 -0.93 -11.62 19.90
C VAL A 632 -1.09 -12.99 19.23
N TYR A 633 -1.71 -13.03 18.05
CA TYR A 633 -1.92 -14.28 17.31
C TYR A 633 -0.58 -14.92 16.90
N LEU A 634 0.36 -14.14 16.39
CA LEU A 634 1.70 -14.62 16.02
C LEU A 634 2.46 -15.15 17.25
N VAL A 635 2.41 -14.44 18.38
CA VAL A 635 3.00 -14.89 19.65
C VAL A 635 2.36 -16.20 20.10
N ALA A 636 1.03 -16.32 20.07
CA ALA A 636 0.33 -17.54 20.44
C ALA A 636 0.75 -18.74 19.56
N VAL A 637 0.82 -18.55 18.25
CA VAL A 637 1.29 -19.59 17.31
C VAL A 637 2.74 -19.98 17.60
N PHE A 638 3.60 -19.01 17.88
CA PHE A 638 5.01 -19.24 18.20
C PHE A 638 5.16 -20.04 19.51
N VAL A 639 4.51 -19.62 20.59
CA VAL A 639 4.57 -20.28 21.90
C VAL A 639 4.09 -21.72 21.80
N VAL A 640 2.91 -21.96 21.19
CA VAL A 640 2.37 -23.31 21.03
C VAL A 640 3.29 -24.19 20.18
N SER A 641 3.92 -23.62 19.14
CA SER A 641 4.88 -24.36 18.30
C SER A 641 6.13 -24.80 19.08
N LYS A 642 6.57 -24.00 20.06
CA LYS A 642 7.74 -24.30 20.94
C LYS A 642 7.39 -25.33 22.00
N LEU A 643 6.24 -25.22 22.66
CA LEU A 643 5.78 -26.18 23.67
C LEU A 643 5.66 -27.59 23.11
N LYS A 644 5.24 -27.74 21.84
CA LYS A 644 5.22 -29.03 21.15
C LYS A 644 6.62 -29.65 21.04
N LYS A 645 7.64 -28.86 20.73
CA LYS A 645 9.02 -29.35 20.60
C LYS A 645 9.62 -29.83 21.92
N LEU A 646 9.20 -29.27 23.03
CA LEU A 646 9.64 -29.68 24.36
C LEU A 646 9.02 -31.02 24.74
N LYS A 647 7.71 -31.25 24.52
CA LYS A 647 7.01 -32.50 24.78
C LYS A 647 7.44 -33.70 23.93
N THR A 648 8.02 -33.48 22.76
CA THR A 648 8.55 -34.56 21.89
C THR A 648 10.01 -34.89 22.20
N ARG A 649 10.65 -34.18 23.13
CA ARG A 649 12.04 -34.41 23.59
C ARG A 649 12.13 -35.00 25.00
N SER A 650 11.05 -34.98 25.77
CA SER A 650 10.83 -35.73 26.99
C SER A 650 10.18 -37.08 26.67
#